data_f934055fc8e55004bf6ad8b36db385c3
#
_entry.id   f934055fc8e55004bf6ad8b36db385c3
#
_cell.length_a   1.000
_cell.length_b   1.000
_cell.length_c   1.000
_cell.angle_alpha   90.00
_cell.angle_beta   90.00
_cell.angle_gamma   90.00
#
_symmetry.space_group_name_H-M   'P 1'
#
loop_
_entity.id
_entity.type
_entity.pdbx_description
1 polymer ?
#
loop_
_entity_poly.entity_id
_entity_poly.type
_entity_poly.pdbx_seq_one_letter_code
_entity_poly.pdbx_strand_id
1 'polypeptide(L)'
;MKRVMLTAVLLLASAALWAQTTLKNGMAALEEKYGVRFVYDASLPLEGRVESVTGTDLEECLEQLFAGRDIRYEIKGNHVVLRKVRKVTLSGHVMDASSGETLIGAGVFSGNIGAVTNSYGFYSLTVPEGDIELSVSYIGYGRKTLKLRLEKDWTQDVALIPDARIRAAEVTGWKDTGIGATSLGALEIPQSVIRRAPMLLGEADVLKSLQLLPGVQSGSSGSSGLYVRGGGPDENLILMDGIPMYNGEHLLGLFSVFAPDAVKKVTLYKSSFPARYGGRTSSIVDVRMNDGNAEGIHGSVTVGLLTEKAHVEGPIGPNTTFSLTGRVLHTGLVELVGRPLGLPANYFFYDVHAKVSHSFGPRDRVFADYYRGKDYFRTDSQEYVFDHHYDENYAAYDRYTDTRSQFRLRWGNTVAGLRWNHVFGGRLFSNTTLSWSGYRSNMLTMGEENVDDDGYRTLARNEFQYFTTIGDATPRTDFEFTPSPAQTIRFGAGVTRHVFIPDGMSLSLREEAGGKIVRDTLLQRSEGTYMPGWEASAYLEDEISLGRVSLNPGLHFALFSASGKNYPSFQPRLSARWTVTDSWTLKAGYSRMAQYVHRLPFARVNLPTDIWVPVTDRIPPQESDQWSTGVYYTGIPGWSLSAEVYYKDLRNILEFRNNRLVFSGADQWEKTIATGIGRAYGAEWLVEKTAGNLTGWLSYTLSRSERRIPDGSINDGRWFPYVNDRRHKISVYGDYSLNDRIDFSATWQFASGDRMTLPTRHSFTMGEDGLQEQLYIPSRNNWTVPPTHRLDVSVNFRKKKARGERVWNVGVYNVYAARNPDFMIYNENRRWTYTLPDGTTQSSLDQEEIPEGRIYAIKRSVFSVLPSVSYTRTF
;
A
#
# COMPACT_ATOMS: atom_id res chain seq x y z
N MET A 1 33.52 -38.53 1.97
CA MET A 1 32.66 -37.91 3.02
C MET A 1 31.17 -37.84 2.64
N LYS A 2 30.75 -37.38 1.45
CA LYS A 2 29.33 -37.31 1.09
C LYS A 2 28.55 -38.63 1.06
N ARG A 3 29.18 -39.73 0.66
CA ARG A 3 28.56 -41.08 0.67
C ARG A 3 28.40 -41.67 2.08
N VAL A 4 29.30 -41.36 3.00
CA VAL A 4 29.26 -41.88 4.39
C VAL A 4 28.19 -41.12 5.19
N MET A 5 27.98 -39.79 4.97
CA MET A 5 26.89 -39.04 5.58
C MET A 5 25.50 -39.47 5.09
N LEU A 6 25.37 -39.81 3.80
CA LEU A 6 24.08 -40.26 3.25
C LEU A 6 23.73 -41.66 3.78
N THR A 7 24.73 -42.55 3.96
CA THR A 7 24.54 -43.86 4.54
C THR A 7 24.24 -43.81 6.05
N ALA A 8 24.83 -42.85 6.77
CA ALA A 8 24.53 -42.63 8.20
C ALA A 8 23.13 -42.06 8.42
N VAL A 9 22.67 -41.13 7.55
CA VAL A 9 21.29 -40.59 7.59
C VAL A 9 20.28 -41.67 7.21
N LEU A 10 20.59 -42.53 6.23
CA LEU A 10 19.73 -43.67 5.86
C LEU A 10 19.69 -44.74 6.95
N LEU A 11 20.79 -45.00 7.66
CA LEU A 11 20.84 -45.93 8.78
C LEU A 11 20.14 -45.41 10.03
N LEU A 12 20.21 -44.08 10.31
CA LEU A 12 19.43 -43.46 11.39
C LEU A 12 17.92 -43.39 11.06
N ALA A 13 17.55 -43.15 9.81
CA ALA A 13 16.17 -43.24 9.34
C ALA A 13 15.62 -44.65 9.38
N SER A 14 16.44 -45.70 9.10
CA SER A 14 16.03 -47.10 9.21
C SER A 14 15.92 -47.56 10.66
N ALA A 15 16.76 -47.08 11.59
CA ALA A 15 16.65 -47.42 13.01
C ALA A 15 15.39 -46.85 13.66
N ALA A 16 14.92 -45.63 13.23
CA ALA A 16 13.66 -45.07 13.66
C ALA A 16 12.44 -45.81 13.10
N LEU A 17 12.58 -46.52 11.99
CA LEU A 17 11.52 -47.30 11.36
C LEU A 17 11.23 -48.65 12.08
N TRP A 18 12.12 -49.14 12.95
CA TRP A 18 12.01 -50.44 13.62
C TRP A 18 11.33 -50.38 14.99
N ALA A 19 11.05 -49.22 15.54
CA ALA A 19 10.36 -49.07 16.83
C ALA A 19 8.85 -48.76 16.68
N GLN A 20 8.28 -48.76 15.47
CA GLN A 20 6.89 -48.44 15.24
C GLN A 20 6.02 -49.72 15.13
N THR A 21 5.06 -49.87 16.01
CA THR A 21 4.02 -50.92 15.91
C THR A 21 2.75 -50.36 15.26
N THR A 22 1.90 -51.25 14.71
CA THR A 22 0.58 -50.80 14.25
C THR A 22 -0.35 -50.58 15.43
N LEU A 23 -1.33 -49.67 15.32
CA LEU A 23 -2.31 -49.40 16.36
C LEU A 23 -3.01 -50.70 16.81
N LYS A 24 -3.38 -51.57 15.88
CA LYS A 24 -3.98 -52.86 16.14
C LYS A 24 -3.04 -53.80 16.95
N ASN A 25 -1.77 -53.78 16.64
CA ASN A 25 -0.78 -54.59 17.41
C ASN A 25 -0.57 -53.98 18.81
N GLY A 26 -0.58 -52.62 18.94
CA GLY A 26 -0.53 -51.95 20.23
C GLY A 26 -1.73 -52.30 21.09
N MET A 27 -2.94 -52.32 20.52
CA MET A 27 -4.16 -52.73 21.20
C MET A 27 -4.07 -54.21 21.62
N ALA A 28 -3.68 -55.13 20.74
CA ALA A 28 -3.53 -56.55 21.06
C ALA A 28 -2.52 -56.80 22.20
N ALA A 29 -1.41 -56.05 22.23
CA ALA A 29 -0.43 -56.12 23.32
C ALA A 29 -1.00 -55.67 24.67
N LEU A 30 -1.89 -54.66 24.68
CA LEU A 30 -2.56 -54.19 25.88
C LEU A 30 -3.67 -55.18 26.34
N GLU A 31 -4.36 -55.84 25.41
CA GLU A 31 -5.31 -56.91 25.71
C GLU A 31 -4.59 -58.07 26.43
N GLU A 32 -3.43 -58.45 25.93
CA GLU A 32 -2.63 -59.56 26.55
C GLU A 32 -2.03 -59.12 27.92
N LYS A 33 -1.52 -57.88 28.02
CA LYS A 33 -0.82 -57.41 29.21
C LYS A 33 -1.79 -57.18 30.39
N TYR A 34 -2.96 -56.56 30.12
CA TYR A 34 -3.87 -56.09 31.14
C TYR A 34 -5.17 -56.91 31.24
N GLY A 35 -5.38 -57.91 30.39
CA GLY A 35 -6.58 -58.75 30.36
C GLY A 35 -7.86 -57.98 29.96
N VAL A 36 -7.72 -56.89 29.22
CA VAL A 36 -8.82 -56.08 28.69
C VAL A 36 -9.22 -56.50 27.30
N ARG A 37 -10.41 -56.14 26.83
CA ARG A 37 -10.87 -56.31 25.44
C ARG A 37 -11.33 -55.00 24.87
N PHE A 38 -10.85 -54.67 23.67
CA PHE A 38 -11.32 -53.49 22.95
C PHE A 38 -12.62 -53.76 22.21
N VAL A 39 -13.59 -52.91 22.45
CA VAL A 39 -14.90 -52.90 21.77
C VAL A 39 -15.01 -51.66 20.95
N TYR A 40 -15.21 -51.75 19.65
CA TYR A 40 -15.23 -50.63 18.73
C TYR A 40 -16.08 -50.90 17.49
N ASP A 41 -16.60 -49.84 16.89
CA ASP A 41 -17.31 -49.88 15.62
C ASP A 41 -16.34 -50.12 14.47
N ALA A 42 -16.74 -50.89 13.47
CA ALA A 42 -15.91 -51.23 12.29
C ALA A 42 -15.51 -50.01 11.45
N SER A 43 -16.18 -48.88 11.62
CA SER A 43 -15.89 -47.60 10.97
C SER A 43 -14.76 -46.80 11.65
N LEU A 44 -14.24 -47.22 12.80
CA LEU A 44 -13.16 -46.54 13.50
C LEU A 44 -11.83 -46.68 12.70
N PRO A 45 -11.12 -45.57 12.46
CA PRO A 45 -9.83 -45.63 11.74
C PRO A 45 -8.73 -46.15 12.63
N LEU A 46 -8.63 -47.50 12.72
CA LEU A 46 -7.61 -48.21 13.52
C LEU A 46 -6.35 -48.50 12.72
N GLU A 47 -6.19 -47.90 11.57
CA GLU A 47 -5.00 -48.00 10.73
C GLU A 47 -3.99 -46.89 11.10
N GLY A 48 -2.70 -47.26 11.11
CA GLY A 48 -1.61 -46.32 11.40
C GLY A 48 -0.55 -46.96 12.32
N ARG A 49 0.61 -46.33 12.32
CA ARG A 49 1.74 -46.71 13.18
C ARG A 49 1.73 -45.93 14.47
N VAL A 50 2.14 -46.54 15.53
CA VAL A 50 2.25 -45.97 16.89
C VAL A 50 3.66 -46.14 17.39
N GLU A 51 4.16 -45.22 18.16
CA GLU A 51 5.38 -45.40 18.92
C GLU A 51 5.16 -46.48 20.00
N SER A 52 6.20 -47.11 20.46
CA SER A 52 6.11 -48.13 21.51
C SER A 52 5.49 -47.49 22.79
N VAL A 53 4.40 -48.08 23.26
CA VAL A 53 3.70 -47.65 24.47
C VAL A 53 4.55 -48.07 25.68
N THR A 54 4.95 -47.13 26.52
CA THR A 54 5.83 -47.33 27.67
C THR A 54 5.20 -47.01 29.00
N GLY A 55 3.86 -46.86 29.04
CA GLY A 55 3.11 -46.53 30.22
C GLY A 55 3.22 -47.60 31.34
N THR A 56 3.10 -47.13 32.59
CA THR A 56 3.22 -47.99 33.80
C THR A 56 1.90 -48.64 34.16
N ASP A 57 0.79 -48.06 33.78
CA ASP A 57 -0.59 -48.60 33.97
C ASP A 57 -1.39 -48.59 32.64
N LEU A 58 -2.60 -49.16 32.68
CA LEU A 58 -3.48 -49.26 31.52
C LEU A 58 -3.89 -47.89 30.98
N GLU A 59 -4.19 -46.93 31.87
CA GLU A 59 -4.73 -45.65 31.51
C GLU A 59 -3.67 -44.79 30.82
N GLU A 60 -2.44 -44.79 31.36
CA GLU A 60 -1.29 -44.15 30.74
C GLU A 60 -0.95 -44.77 29.36
N CYS A 61 -1.02 -46.10 29.24
CA CYS A 61 -0.84 -46.81 27.99
C CYS A 61 -1.88 -46.47 26.95
N LEU A 62 -3.16 -46.31 27.35
CA LEU A 62 -4.24 -45.95 26.47
C LEU A 62 -4.13 -44.49 26.02
N GLU A 63 -3.72 -43.58 26.93
CA GLU A 63 -3.43 -42.17 26.57
C GLU A 63 -2.32 -42.09 25.52
N GLN A 64 -1.21 -42.83 25.71
CA GLN A 64 -0.12 -42.88 24.73
C GLN A 64 -0.56 -43.51 23.39
N LEU A 65 -1.31 -44.61 23.44
CA LEU A 65 -1.77 -45.35 22.26
C LEU A 65 -2.71 -44.52 21.38
N PHE A 66 -3.62 -43.73 22.00
CA PHE A 66 -4.62 -42.92 21.32
C PHE A 66 -4.27 -41.46 21.23
N ALA A 67 -3.10 -41.01 21.76
CA ALA A 67 -2.63 -39.63 21.69
C ALA A 67 -2.67 -39.07 20.25
N GLY A 68 -3.28 -37.91 20.06
CA GLY A 68 -3.38 -37.25 18.75
C GLY A 68 -4.32 -37.92 17.74
N ARG A 69 -5.12 -38.89 18.17
CA ARG A 69 -6.10 -39.61 17.33
C ARG A 69 -7.53 -39.18 17.67
N ASP A 70 -8.41 -39.24 16.68
CA ASP A 70 -9.86 -38.96 16.87
C ASP A 70 -10.59 -40.17 17.52
N ILE A 71 -9.99 -40.73 18.57
CA ILE A 71 -10.52 -41.90 19.29
C ILE A 71 -10.59 -41.58 20.78
N ARG A 72 -11.75 -41.71 21.36
CA ARG A 72 -11.99 -41.64 22.81
C ARG A 72 -12.19 -43.06 23.36
N TYR A 73 -11.64 -43.37 24.51
CA TYR A 73 -11.81 -44.63 25.17
C TYR A 73 -12.60 -44.46 26.49
N GLU A 74 -13.33 -45.46 26.87
CA GLU A 74 -14.05 -45.55 28.15
C GLU A 74 -13.82 -46.96 28.70
N ILE A 75 -13.28 -47.06 29.92
CA ILE A 75 -13.02 -48.36 30.57
C ILE A 75 -14.27 -48.76 31.32
N LYS A 76 -14.86 -49.94 30.96
CA LYS A 76 -16.01 -50.54 31.58
C LYS A 76 -15.68 -51.98 32.01
N GLY A 77 -15.22 -52.16 33.23
CA GLY A 77 -14.73 -53.42 33.74
C GLY A 77 -13.51 -53.89 32.97
N ASN A 78 -13.57 -55.06 32.31
CA ASN A 78 -12.47 -55.56 31.44
C ASN A 78 -12.63 -55.14 29.95
N HIS A 79 -13.55 -54.21 29.62
CA HIS A 79 -13.75 -53.73 28.27
C HIS A 79 -13.30 -52.30 28.14
N VAL A 80 -12.51 -52.03 27.10
CA VAL A 80 -12.13 -50.66 26.66
C VAL A 80 -12.98 -50.34 25.43
N VAL A 81 -13.99 -49.51 25.63
CA VAL A 81 -14.92 -49.09 24.56
C VAL A 81 -14.34 -47.91 23.83
N LEU A 82 -14.02 -48.10 22.54
CA LEU A 82 -13.51 -47.03 21.68
C LEU A 82 -14.66 -46.38 20.92
N ARG A 83 -14.66 -45.06 20.89
CA ARG A 83 -15.61 -44.26 20.11
C ARG A 83 -14.87 -43.24 19.28
N LYS A 84 -15.39 -42.95 18.10
CA LYS A 84 -14.89 -41.81 17.30
C LYS A 84 -15.22 -40.51 18.02
N VAL A 85 -14.23 -39.64 18.18
CA VAL A 85 -14.41 -38.30 18.69
C VAL A 85 -15.27 -37.52 17.69
N ARG A 86 -16.45 -37.12 18.11
CA ARG A 86 -17.27 -36.21 17.33
C ARG A 86 -16.64 -34.83 17.40
N LYS A 87 -16.46 -34.16 16.23
CA LYS A 87 -16.00 -32.81 16.16
C LYS A 87 -17.17 -31.87 15.93
N VAL A 88 -17.14 -30.75 16.62
CA VAL A 88 -18.14 -29.67 16.51
C VAL A 88 -17.42 -28.40 16.13
N THR A 89 -18.10 -27.52 15.41
CA THR A 89 -17.55 -26.25 14.97
C THR A 89 -18.07 -25.12 15.82
N LEU A 90 -17.14 -24.39 16.45
CA LEU A 90 -17.40 -23.13 17.13
C LEU A 90 -17.05 -21.99 16.16
N SER A 91 -18.00 -21.10 15.91
CA SER A 91 -17.80 -19.96 15.02
C SER A 91 -18.38 -18.68 15.63
N GLY A 92 -18.03 -17.53 15.11
CA GLY A 92 -18.54 -16.26 15.60
C GLY A 92 -17.62 -15.10 15.20
N HIS A 93 -17.85 -13.95 15.82
CA HIS A 93 -17.01 -12.76 15.62
C HIS A 93 -16.27 -12.42 16.91
N VAL A 94 -15.03 -11.92 16.74
CA VAL A 94 -14.31 -11.27 17.84
C VAL A 94 -14.45 -9.77 17.67
N MET A 95 -14.84 -9.09 18.76
CA MET A 95 -15.17 -7.66 18.75
C MET A 95 -14.44 -6.92 19.87
N ASP A 96 -14.27 -5.64 19.69
CA ASP A 96 -13.87 -4.69 20.73
C ASP A 96 -15.07 -4.42 21.66
N ALA A 97 -14.92 -4.65 22.97
CA ALA A 97 -15.96 -4.42 23.94
C ALA A 97 -16.31 -2.93 24.15
N SER A 98 -15.45 -2.01 23.74
CA SER A 98 -15.67 -0.56 23.89
C SER A 98 -16.34 0.08 22.66
N SER A 99 -16.31 -0.58 21.52
CA SER A 99 -16.84 -0.04 20.26
C SER A 99 -17.82 -0.98 19.54
N GLY A 100 -17.82 -2.27 19.89
CA GLY A 100 -18.56 -3.29 19.14
C GLY A 100 -17.98 -3.60 17.76
N GLU A 101 -16.88 -2.95 17.35
CA GLU A 101 -16.23 -3.22 16.08
C GLU A 101 -15.54 -4.57 16.06
N THR A 102 -15.57 -5.23 14.90
CA THR A 102 -14.91 -6.54 14.74
C THR A 102 -13.38 -6.40 14.70
N LEU A 103 -12.69 -7.32 15.36
CA LEU A 103 -11.23 -7.38 15.41
C LEU A 103 -10.67 -8.32 14.33
N ILE A 104 -9.87 -7.76 13.44
CA ILE A 104 -9.28 -8.45 12.28
C ILE A 104 -7.93 -9.05 12.67
N GLY A 105 -7.78 -10.39 12.62
CA GLY A 105 -6.54 -11.06 12.98
C GLY A 105 -6.45 -11.43 14.47
N ALA A 106 -7.56 -11.46 15.21
CA ALA A 106 -7.60 -11.96 16.57
C ALA A 106 -7.39 -13.47 16.61
N GLY A 107 -6.55 -13.95 17.52
CA GLY A 107 -6.30 -15.37 17.73
C GLY A 107 -7.36 -15.99 18.63
N VAL A 108 -7.88 -17.15 18.22
CA VAL A 108 -8.89 -17.94 18.92
C VAL A 108 -8.36 -19.36 19.08
N PHE A 109 -8.18 -19.83 20.31
CA PHE A 109 -7.48 -21.08 20.60
C PHE A 109 -8.26 -21.95 21.59
N SER A 110 -8.18 -23.26 21.40
CA SER A 110 -8.57 -24.27 22.40
C SER A 110 -7.49 -25.34 22.46
N GLY A 111 -6.69 -25.36 23.54
CA GLY A 111 -5.48 -26.19 23.61
C GLY A 111 -4.50 -25.87 22.46
N ASN A 112 -4.18 -26.88 21.67
CA ASN A 112 -3.28 -26.76 20.51
C ASN A 112 -4.00 -26.45 19.19
N ILE A 113 -5.35 -26.33 19.22
CA ILE A 113 -6.14 -26.03 18.04
C ILE A 113 -6.42 -24.52 18.03
N GLY A 114 -6.12 -23.84 16.92
CA GLY A 114 -6.29 -22.41 16.81
C GLY A 114 -6.84 -21.98 15.46
N ALA A 115 -7.49 -20.83 15.47
CA ALA A 115 -7.93 -20.09 14.29
C ALA A 115 -7.62 -18.59 14.48
N VAL A 116 -7.59 -17.85 13.38
CA VAL A 116 -7.43 -16.39 13.39
C VAL A 116 -8.64 -15.78 12.72
N THR A 117 -9.15 -14.66 13.26
CA THR A 117 -10.28 -13.99 12.62
C THR A 117 -9.90 -13.44 11.25
N ASN A 118 -10.79 -13.60 10.29
CA ASN A 118 -10.62 -13.10 8.93
C ASN A 118 -10.71 -11.56 8.84
N SER A 119 -10.66 -11.00 7.62
CA SER A 119 -10.75 -9.56 7.36
C SER A 119 -12.07 -8.90 7.80
N TYR A 120 -13.00 -9.67 8.32
CA TYR A 120 -14.32 -9.24 8.80
C TYR A 120 -14.55 -9.59 10.27
N GLY A 121 -13.52 -10.09 10.97
CA GLY A 121 -13.57 -10.48 12.36
C GLY A 121 -14.25 -11.83 12.64
N PHE A 122 -14.59 -12.58 11.59
CA PHE A 122 -15.20 -13.92 11.71
C PHE A 122 -14.14 -14.98 11.95
N TYR A 123 -14.42 -15.95 12.83
CA TYR A 123 -13.61 -17.13 13.08
C TYR A 123 -14.42 -18.42 12.97
N SER A 124 -13.73 -19.49 12.62
CA SER A 124 -14.27 -20.85 12.59
C SER A 124 -13.24 -21.81 13.19
N LEU A 125 -13.60 -22.49 14.28
CA LEU A 125 -12.74 -23.39 15.02
C LEU A 125 -13.46 -24.72 15.24
N THR A 126 -12.97 -25.80 14.60
CA THR A 126 -13.51 -27.14 14.80
C THR A 126 -12.73 -27.86 15.89
N VAL A 127 -13.40 -28.28 16.95
CA VAL A 127 -12.82 -28.88 18.16
C VAL A 127 -13.54 -30.18 18.51
N PRO A 128 -12.97 -31.05 19.33
CA PRO A 128 -13.67 -32.19 19.91
C PRO A 128 -14.93 -31.76 20.69
N GLU A 129 -15.99 -32.54 20.62
CA GLU A 129 -17.16 -32.32 21.48
C GLU A 129 -16.80 -32.51 22.96
N GLY A 130 -17.45 -31.77 23.85
CA GLY A 130 -17.26 -31.84 25.30
C GLY A 130 -16.89 -30.50 25.90
N ASP A 131 -16.26 -30.55 27.07
CA ASP A 131 -15.78 -29.36 27.77
C ASP A 131 -14.50 -28.83 27.12
N ILE A 132 -14.53 -27.58 26.73
CA ILE A 132 -13.38 -26.88 26.12
C ILE A 132 -13.08 -25.57 26.87
N GLU A 133 -11.83 -25.18 26.85
CA GLU A 133 -11.40 -23.85 27.25
C GLU A 133 -11.03 -23.04 26.01
N LEU A 134 -11.83 -22.03 25.70
CA LEU A 134 -11.62 -21.13 24.56
C LEU A 134 -10.84 -19.91 25.04
N SER A 135 -9.63 -19.70 24.54
CA SER A 135 -8.80 -18.52 24.80
C SER A 135 -8.79 -17.62 23.58
N VAL A 136 -9.14 -16.35 23.75
CA VAL A 136 -9.15 -15.34 22.68
C VAL A 136 -8.22 -14.21 23.05
N SER A 137 -7.35 -13.82 22.11
CA SER A 137 -6.36 -12.77 22.33
C SER A 137 -6.18 -11.87 21.09
N TYR A 138 -5.89 -10.59 21.33
CA TYR A 138 -5.57 -9.62 20.30
C TYR A 138 -4.61 -8.57 20.85
N ILE A 139 -3.80 -7.97 20.00
CA ILE A 139 -2.81 -6.95 20.38
C ILE A 139 -3.51 -5.76 21.04
N GLY A 140 -3.04 -5.34 22.21
CA GLY A 140 -3.62 -4.21 22.95
C GLY A 140 -4.91 -4.52 23.71
N TYR A 141 -5.29 -5.81 23.79
CA TYR A 141 -6.49 -6.27 24.49
C TYR A 141 -6.16 -7.31 25.54
N GLY A 142 -6.93 -7.32 26.62
CA GLY A 142 -6.89 -8.37 27.64
C GLY A 142 -7.31 -9.71 27.03
N ARG A 143 -6.50 -10.77 27.31
CA ARG A 143 -6.88 -12.14 26.96
C ARG A 143 -8.18 -12.53 27.65
N LYS A 144 -9.10 -13.10 26.91
CA LYS A 144 -10.36 -13.63 27.46
C LYS A 144 -10.41 -15.14 27.33
N THR A 145 -10.71 -15.81 28.41
CA THR A 145 -10.85 -17.26 28.46
C THR A 145 -12.29 -17.62 28.83
N LEU A 146 -12.92 -18.52 28.05
CA LEU A 146 -14.27 -18.98 28.23
C LEU A 146 -14.26 -20.50 28.38
N LYS A 147 -14.97 -21.05 29.37
CA LYS A 147 -15.21 -22.48 29.52
C LYS A 147 -16.56 -22.79 28.90
N LEU A 148 -16.57 -23.63 27.90
CA LEU A 148 -17.73 -23.96 27.09
C LEU A 148 -17.90 -25.48 27.03
N ARG A 149 -19.16 -25.98 27.09
CA ARG A 149 -19.49 -27.36 26.80
C ARG A 149 -20.19 -27.44 25.44
N LEU A 150 -19.55 -28.07 24.50
CA LEU A 150 -20.00 -28.15 23.11
C LEU A 150 -20.49 -29.54 22.78
N GLU A 151 -21.80 -29.68 22.49
CA GLU A 151 -22.45 -30.93 22.08
C GLU A 151 -22.85 -30.91 20.58
N LYS A 152 -22.86 -29.73 19.99
CA LYS A 152 -23.16 -29.46 18.56
C LYS A 152 -22.45 -28.21 18.08
N ASP A 153 -22.53 -27.95 16.80
CA ASP A 153 -22.05 -26.68 16.25
C ASP A 153 -22.69 -25.50 16.98
N TRP A 154 -21.83 -24.52 17.36
CA TRP A 154 -22.21 -23.40 18.21
C TRP A 154 -21.67 -22.08 17.66
N THR A 155 -22.45 -21.01 17.83
CA THR A 155 -22.00 -19.66 17.51
C THR A 155 -21.73 -18.89 18.79
N GLN A 156 -20.51 -18.33 18.93
CA GLN A 156 -20.07 -17.57 20.08
C GLN A 156 -19.34 -16.32 19.65
N ASP A 157 -19.98 -15.18 19.81
CA ASP A 157 -19.29 -13.90 19.67
C ASP A 157 -18.51 -13.59 20.95
N VAL A 158 -17.30 -13.02 20.80
CA VAL A 158 -16.39 -12.73 21.92
C VAL A 158 -15.97 -11.27 21.86
N ALA A 159 -16.35 -10.50 22.89
CA ALA A 159 -15.88 -9.12 23.05
C ALA A 159 -14.62 -9.11 23.94
N LEU A 160 -13.57 -8.46 23.47
CA LEU A 160 -12.31 -8.23 24.20
C LEU A 160 -12.26 -6.80 24.72
N ILE A 161 -11.73 -6.64 25.94
CA ILE A 161 -11.59 -5.33 26.59
C ILE A 161 -10.22 -4.75 26.22
N PRO A 162 -10.15 -3.52 25.67
CA PRO A 162 -8.89 -2.84 25.45
C PRO A 162 -8.13 -2.65 26.77
N ASP A 163 -6.88 -3.06 26.84
CA ASP A 163 -6.04 -2.86 28.01
C ASP A 163 -4.82 -2.01 27.65
N ALA A 164 -4.88 -0.75 28.07
CA ALA A 164 -3.79 0.20 27.88
C ALA A 164 -2.50 -0.16 28.64
N ARG A 165 -2.57 -1.05 29.66
CA ARG A 165 -1.41 -1.50 30.46
C ARG A 165 -0.63 -2.61 29.73
N ILE A 166 -1.27 -3.37 28.86
CA ILE A 166 -0.64 -4.41 28.03
C ILE A 166 0.26 -3.80 26.94
N ARG A 167 0.31 -2.47 26.81
CA ARG A 167 1.24 -1.77 25.91
C ARG A 167 2.71 -2.18 26.06
N ALA A 168 3.10 -2.73 27.22
CA ALA A 168 4.48 -3.04 27.55
C ALA A 168 4.84 -4.53 27.58
N ALA A 169 3.88 -5.46 27.71
CA ALA A 169 4.18 -6.86 28.04
C ALA A 169 3.78 -7.91 27.00
N GLU A 170 2.85 -7.63 26.11
CA GLU A 170 2.33 -8.63 25.19
C GLU A 170 2.16 -8.11 23.75
N VAL A 171 3.21 -7.58 23.16
CA VAL A 171 3.26 -7.46 21.70
C VAL A 171 3.70 -8.83 21.12
N THR A 172 3.07 -9.89 21.57
CA THR A 172 3.16 -11.21 20.96
C THR A 172 2.35 -11.29 19.66
N GLY A 173 1.57 -10.25 19.33
CA GLY A 173 0.66 -10.26 18.18
C GLY A 173 1.34 -10.21 16.82
N TRP A 174 2.60 -9.77 16.74
CA TRP A 174 3.39 -10.00 15.52
C TRP A 174 3.70 -11.47 15.29
N LYS A 175 3.64 -12.32 16.35
CA LYS A 175 3.73 -13.77 16.18
C LYS A 175 2.55 -14.33 15.40
N ASP A 176 1.36 -13.76 15.54
CA ASP A 176 0.14 -14.33 14.97
C ASP A 176 -0.20 -13.76 13.58
N THR A 177 0.20 -12.52 13.25
CA THR A 177 -0.11 -11.90 11.96
C THR A 177 1.08 -11.81 11.01
N GLY A 178 2.26 -11.38 11.46
CA GLY A 178 3.46 -11.28 10.61
C GLY A 178 4.24 -12.59 10.52
N ILE A 179 4.69 -13.11 11.66
CA ILE A 179 5.53 -14.30 11.74
C ILE A 179 4.69 -15.58 11.73
N GLY A 180 3.53 -15.57 12.40
CA GLY A 180 2.58 -16.69 12.42
C GLY A 180 1.83 -16.90 11.10
N ALA A 181 1.65 -15.89 10.27
CA ALA A 181 1.05 -16.04 8.95
C ALA A 181 1.95 -16.82 7.99
N THR A 182 1.36 -17.60 7.08
CA THR A 182 2.11 -18.34 6.05
C THR A 182 2.68 -17.39 5.00
N SER A 183 2.04 -16.24 4.76
CA SER A 183 2.49 -15.22 3.82
C SER A 183 3.82 -14.59 4.26
N LEU A 184 4.76 -14.46 3.32
CA LEU A 184 6.03 -13.77 3.49
C LEU A 184 5.89 -12.32 3.01
N GLY A 185 6.51 -11.36 3.71
CA GLY A 185 6.49 -9.95 3.32
C GLY A 185 5.13 -9.25 3.54
N ALA A 186 4.21 -9.82 4.32
CA ALA A 186 3.02 -9.15 4.81
C ALA A 186 3.37 -8.37 6.09
N LEU A 187 3.17 -7.07 6.07
CA LEU A 187 3.46 -6.16 7.19
C LEU A 187 2.20 -5.38 7.56
N GLU A 188 1.91 -5.30 8.83
CA GLU A 188 0.80 -4.51 9.38
C GLU A 188 1.34 -3.32 10.15
N ILE A 189 0.80 -2.13 9.95
CA ILE A 189 1.11 -0.96 10.77
C ILE A 189 -0.06 -0.70 11.70
N PRO A 190 0.17 -0.74 13.03
CA PRO A 190 -0.85 -0.39 14.00
C PRO A 190 -1.25 1.08 13.87
N GLN A 191 -2.55 1.37 14.02
CA GLN A 191 -3.07 2.74 13.99
C GLN A 191 -2.37 3.66 15.01
N SER A 192 -1.98 3.11 16.17
CA SER A 192 -1.24 3.86 17.20
C SER A 192 0.11 4.39 16.70
N VAL A 193 0.80 3.64 15.85
CA VAL A 193 2.07 4.06 15.23
C VAL A 193 1.81 5.17 14.21
N ILE A 194 0.79 5.01 13.33
CA ILE A 194 0.43 6.03 12.35
C ILE A 194 0.14 7.37 13.03
N ARG A 195 -0.61 7.35 14.16
CA ARG A 195 -0.97 8.55 14.92
C ARG A 195 0.18 9.17 15.71
N ARG A 196 1.23 8.41 16.04
CA ARG A 196 2.35 8.88 16.88
C ARG A 196 3.58 9.25 16.07
N ALA A 197 3.76 8.69 14.88
CA ALA A 197 4.89 9.03 14.01
C ALA A 197 4.99 10.55 13.81
N PRO A 198 6.23 11.12 13.76
CA PRO A 198 6.40 12.53 13.52
C PRO A 198 5.65 12.99 12.27
N MET A 199 4.89 14.06 12.41
CA MET A 199 3.92 14.54 11.43
C MET A 199 4.55 15.61 10.53
N LEU A 200 4.43 15.44 9.21
CA LEU A 200 4.76 16.52 8.28
C LEU A 200 3.69 17.61 8.40
N LEU A 201 4.11 18.82 8.79
CA LEU A 201 3.23 19.99 8.94
C LEU A 201 2.00 19.74 9.86
N GLY A 202 2.14 18.82 10.83
CA GLY A 202 1.07 18.48 11.77
C GLY A 202 0.07 17.43 11.30
N GLU A 203 0.32 16.79 10.14
CA GLU A 203 -0.57 15.79 9.54
C GLU A 203 0.06 14.39 9.56
N ALA A 204 -0.55 13.47 10.31
CA ALA A 204 -0.19 12.05 10.28
C ALA A 204 -0.61 11.44 8.92
N ASP A 205 0.22 10.54 8.38
CA ASP A 205 0.02 10.02 7.04
C ASP A 205 0.22 8.49 6.98
N VAL A 206 -0.78 7.81 6.45
CA VAL A 206 -0.81 6.35 6.34
C VAL A 206 0.26 5.83 5.38
N LEU A 207 0.34 6.40 4.17
CA LEU A 207 1.29 5.92 3.15
C LEU A 207 2.73 6.26 3.51
N LYS A 208 2.99 7.42 4.13
CA LYS A 208 4.32 7.76 4.64
C LYS A 208 4.80 6.83 5.75
N SER A 209 3.89 6.37 6.59
CA SER A 209 4.22 5.37 7.61
C SER A 209 4.70 4.05 6.99
N LEU A 210 4.12 3.64 5.85
CA LEU A 210 4.58 2.48 5.08
C LEU A 210 5.99 2.67 4.51
N GLN A 211 6.38 3.91 4.18
CA GLN A 211 7.72 4.20 3.66
C GLN A 211 8.83 3.97 4.71
N LEU A 212 8.53 3.84 5.98
CA LEU A 212 9.49 3.49 7.03
C LEU A 212 9.85 2.00 7.05
N LEU A 213 9.09 1.17 6.36
CA LEU A 213 9.27 -0.28 6.30
C LEU A 213 10.36 -0.70 5.31
N PRO A 214 11.00 -1.86 5.51
CA PRO A 214 12.01 -2.37 4.58
C PRO A 214 11.38 -2.72 3.23
N GLY A 215 12.12 -2.48 2.15
CA GLY A 215 11.68 -2.74 0.77
C GLY A 215 10.71 -1.71 0.20
N VAL A 216 10.33 -0.69 0.96
CA VAL A 216 9.46 0.41 0.51
C VAL A 216 10.27 1.69 0.39
N GLN A 217 10.22 2.34 -0.76
CA GLN A 217 10.91 3.60 -1.04
C GLN A 217 9.91 4.70 -1.32
N SER A 218 10.29 5.95 -1.04
CA SER A 218 9.56 7.15 -1.47
C SER A 218 10.06 7.62 -2.84
N GLY A 219 9.30 8.44 -3.54
CA GLY A 219 9.79 9.24 -4.66
C GLY A 219 10.71 10.36 -4.18
N SER A 220 10.37 11.61 -4.47
CA SER A 220 11.05 12.79 -3.93
C SER A 220 10.83 12.95 -2.42
N SER A 221 11.64 13.77 -1.76
CA SER A 221 11.44 14.11 -0.34
C SER A 221 10.04 14.64 -0.09
N GLY A 222 9.38 14.11 0.94
CA GLY A 222 8.03 14.51 1.32
C GLY A 222 6.89 13.85 0.53
N SER A 223 7.16 13.13 -0.57
CA SER A 223 6.13 12.44 -1.36
C SER A 223 5.58 11.20 -0.63
N SER A 224 4.27 10.96 -0.73
CA SER A 224 3.61 9.73 -0.27
C SER A 224 3.65 8.57 -1.27
N GLY A 225 4.20 8.78 -2.47
CA GLY A 225 4.34 7.74 -3.50
C GLY A 225 5.10 6.52 -2.98
N LEU A 226 4.61 5.34 -3.31
CA LEU A 226 5.19 4.07 -2.89
C LEU A 226 5.91 3.39 -4.05
N TYR A 227 7.17 3.03 -3.84
CA TYR A 227 7.99 2.22 -4.74
C TYR A 227 8.43 0.98 -3.98
N VAL A 228 7.84 -0.16 -4.30
CA VAL A 228 8.04 -1.39 -3.53
C VAL A 228 8.85 -2.38 -4.34
N ARG A 229 10.02 -2.80 -3.80
CA ARG A 229 10.89 -3.81 -4.43
C ARG A 229 11.12 -3.55 -5.92
N GLY A 230 11.47 -2.30 -6.27
CA GLY A 230 11.81 -1.88 -7.63
C GLY A 230 10.63 -1.67 -8.57
N GLY A 231 9.39 -1.79 -8.08
CA GLY A 231 8.20 -1.45 -8.85
C GLY A 231 7.82 0.02 -8.75
N GLY A 232 7.11 0.52 -9.75
CA GLY A 232 6.58 1.89 -9.81
C GLY A 232 5.31 2.09 -8.98
N PRO A 233 4.85 3.35 -8.83
CA PRO A 233 3.65 3.65 -8.06
C PRO A 233 2.37 3.04 -8.63
N ASP A 234 2.26 2.90 -9.94
CA ASP A 234 1.13 2.26 -10.64
C ASP A 234 1.14 0.74 -10.57
N GLU A 235 2.27 0.15 -10.17
CA GLU A 235 2.41 -1.28 -9.93
C GLU A 235 1.92 -1.71 -8.53
N ASN A 236 1.48 -0.76 -7.69
CA ASN A 236 0.91 -1.02 -6.38
C ASN A 236 -0.61 -0.98 -6.42
N LEU A 237 -1.27 -1.97 -5.82
CA LEU A 237 -2.71 -1.98 -5.62
C LEU A 237 -3.04 -1.34 -4.28
N ILE A 238 -3.55 -0.12 -4.30
CA ILE A 238 -4.01 0.58 -3.10
C ILE A 238 -5.51 0.37 -2.98
N LEU A 239 -5.96 -0.16 -1.85
CA LEU A 239 -7.36 -0.50 -1.60
C LEU A 239 -7.90 0.26 -0.39
N MET A 240 -9.09 0.83 -0.53
CA MET A 240 -9.93 1.32 0.56
C MET A 240 -11.09 0.34 0.75
N ASP A 241 -11.12 -0.36 1.88
CA ASP A 241 -12.11 -1.42 2.14
C ASP A 241 -12.25 -2.48 1.03
N GLY A 242 -11.11 -2.79 0.35
CA GLY A 242 -11.08 -3.74 -0.76
C GLY A 242 -11.42 -3.15 -2.14
N ILE A 243 -11.70 -1.85 -2.24
CA ILE A 243 -12.03 -1.14 -3.48
C ILE A 243 -10.78 -0.39 -3.98
N PRO A 244 -10.38 -0.52 -5.26
CA PRO A 244 -9.19 0.13 -5.80
C PRO A 244 -9.25 1.66 -5.75
N MET A 245 -8.12 2.28 -5.37
CA MET A 245 -7.88 3.72 -5.40
C MET A 245 -6.81 4.04 -6.46
N TYR A 246 -7.13 4.87 -7.45
CA TYR A 246 -6.21 5.17 -8.55
C TYR A 246 -5.15 6.21 -8.23
N ASN A 247 -5.49 7.21 -7.43
CA ASN A 247 -4.53 8.17 -6.91
C ASN A 247 -4.67 8.23 -5.39
N GLY A 248 -3.66 7.78 -4.66
CA GLY A 248 -3.64 7.74 -3.21
C GLY A 248 -3.17 9.04 -2.55
N GLU A 249 -3.06 10.15 -3.29
CA GLU A 249 -2.28 11.32 -2.86
C GLU A 249 -2.99 12.65 -3.10
N HIS A 250 -2.77 13.61 -2.17
CA HIS A 250 -3.11 15.02 -2.28
C HIS A 250 -1.86 15.89 -2.35
N LEU A 251 -2.00 17.14 -2.74
CA LEU A 251 -0.97 18.17 -2.78
C LEU A 251 0.30 17.65 -3.46
N LEU A 252 0.16 17.13 -4.69
CA LEU A 252 1.28 16.61 -5.49
C LEU A 252 2.11 15.53 -4.75
N GLY A 253 1.45 14.73 -3.92
CA GLY A 253 2.07 13.65 -3.17
C GLY A 253 2.48 13.99 -1.73
N LEU A 254 2.19 15.18 -1.22
CA LEU A 254 2.55 15.54 0.16
C LEU A 254 1.67 14.90 1.23
N PHE A 255 0.45 14.48 0.92
CA PHE A 255 -0.46 13.82 1.85
C PHE A 255 -1.17 12.65 1.19
N SER A 256 -1.43 11.58 1.94
CA SER A 256 -2.28 10.50 1.48
C SER A 256 -3.77 10.86 1.59
N VAL A 257 -4.59 10.19 0.79
CA VAL A 257 -6.06 10.31 0.82
C VAL A 257 -6.69 9.71 2.07
N PHE A 258 -5.93 8.97 2.87
CA PHE A 258 -6.42 8.27 4.06
C PHE A 258 -6.30 9.16 5.29
N ALA A 259 -7.42 9.56 5.88
CA ALA A 259 -7.45 10.23 7.16
C ALA A 259 -7.20 9.19 8.28
N PRO A 260 -6.12 9.31 9.09
CA PRO A 260 -5.75 8.29 10.07
C PRO A 260 -6.82 8.00 11.12
N ASP A 261 -7.72 8.96 11.39
CA ASP A 261 -8.79 8.80 12.37
C ASP A 261 -9.88 7.83 11.90
N ALA A 262 -10.06 7.69 10.59
CA ALA A 262 -11.00 6.77 9.96
C ALA A 262 -10.43 5.37 9.68
N VAL A 263 -9.11 5.18 9.88
CA VAL A 263 -8.43 3.93 9.50
C VAL A 263 -8.41 2.96 10.68
N LYS A 264 -8.88 1.74 10.44
CA LYS A 264 -8.88 0.63 11.38
C LYS A 264 -7.61 -0.20 11.30
N LYS A 265 -7.18 -0.53 10.07
CA LYS A 265 -6.04 -1.40 9.81
C LYS A 265 -5.40 -1.10 8.47
N VAL A 266 -4.08 -1.21 8.40
CA VAL A 266 -3.29 -1.10 7.18
C VAL A 266 -2.40 -2.33 7.04
N THR A 267 -2.53 -3.04 5.92
CA THR A 267 -1.70 -4.20 5.59
C THR A 267 -0.99 -3.97 4.27
N LEU A 268 0.32 -4.11 4.28
CA LEU A 268 1.18 -4.09 3.08
C LEU A 268 1.66 -5.50 2.75
N TYR A 269 1.36 -5.97 1.55
CA TYR A 269 1.93 -7.19 0.99
C TYR A 269 3.01 -6.82 -0.03
N LYS A 270 4.26 -7.22 0.24
CA LYS A 270 5.43 -7.03 -0.65
C LYS A 270 5.77 -8.26 -1.48
N SER A 271 5.30 -9.42 -1.06
CA SER A 271 5.46 -10.73 -1.72
C SER A 271 4.40 -11.70 -1.19
N SER A 272 4.42 -12.94 -1.69
CA SER A 272 3.48 -13.99 -1.28
C SER A 272 2.04 -13.49 -1.27
N PHE A 273 1.66 -12.85 -2.37
CA PHE A 273 0.37 -12.20 -2.49
C PHE A 273 -0.77 -13.22 -2.34
N PRO A 274 -1.78 -12.96 -1.47
CA PRO A 274 -2.98 -13.79 -1.45
C PRO A 274 -3.62 -13.89 -2.84
N ALA A 275 -4.11 -15.09 -3.21
CA ALA A 275 -4.63 -15.33 -4.56
C ALA A 275 -5.84 -14.46 -4.92
N ARG A 276 -6.56 -13.96 -3.93
CA ARG A 276 -7.69 -13.02 -4.12
C ARG A 276 -7.32 -11.69 -4.79
N TYR A 277 -6.04 -11.27 -4.73
CA TYR A 277 -5.61 -10.00 -5.32
C TYR A 277 -4.96 -10.21 -6.68
N GLY A 278 -5.29 -9.35 -7.65
CA GLY A 278 -4.74 -9.33 -9.00
C GLY A 278 -4.56 -7.93 -9.54
N GLY A 279 -4.17 -7.80 -10.80
CA GLY A 279 -4.17 -6.56 -11.56
C GLY A 279 -3.00 -5.60 -11.28
N ARG A 280 -2.02 -5.96 -10.42
CA ARG A 280 -0.79 -5.18 -10.16
C ARG A 280 0.39 -6.09 -9.94
N THR A 281 1.61 -5.57 -10.19
CA THR A 281 2.84 -6.39 -10.26
C THR A 281 3.82 -6.17 -9.11
N SER A 282 3.58 -5.20 -8.20
CA SER A 282 4.58 -4.83 -7.19
C SER A 282 4.15 -5.08 -5.75
N SER A 283 3.07 -4.45 -5.28
CA SER A 283 2.60 -4.59 -3.91
C SER A 283 1.08 -4.40 -3.79
N ILE A 284 0.56 -4.74 -2.61
CA ILE A 284 -0.85 -4.50 -2.27
C ILE A 284 -0.87 -3.78 -0.93
N VAL A 285 -1.55 -2.64 -0.89
CA VAL A 285 -1.84 -1.87 0.33
C VAL A 285 -3.33 -1.98 0.59
N ASP A 286 -3.73 -2.77 1.57
CA ASP A 286 -5.13 -2.94 1.98
C ASP A 286 -5.41 -2.08 3.21
N VAL A 287 -6.16 -0.99 3.02
CA VAL A 287 -6.57 -0.06 4.08
C VAL A 287 -8.01 -0.36 4.44
N ARG A 288 -8.24 -0.80 5.68
CA ARG A 288 -9.57 -1.02 6.24
C ARG A 288 -9.99 0.19 7.06
N MET A 289 -11.21 0.66 6.79
CA MET A 289 -11.80 1.81 7.45
C MET A 289 -12.67 1.39 8.63
N ASN A 290 -12.87 2.27 9.61
CA ASN A 290 -13.72 2.03 10.78
C ASN A 290 -15.16 1.68 10.36
N ASP A 291 -15.79 0.73 11.07
CA ASP A 291 -17.17 0.28 10.82
C ASP A 291 -18.19 1.10 11.62
N GLY A 292 -17.72 1.95 12.54
CA GLY A 292 -18.53 2.75 13.45
C GLY A 292 -18.76 2.10 14.82
N ASN A 293 -18.85 2.93 15.84
CA ASN A 293 -19.00 2.51 17.24
C ASN A 293 -20.46 2.12 17.55
N ALA A 294 -20.67 0.94 18.13
CA ALA A 294 -22.01 0.45 18.51
C ALA A 294 -22.44 0.89 19.92
N GLU A 295 -21.48 1.25 20.79
CA GLU A 295 -21.71 1.51 22.21
C GLU A 295 -22.11 2.97 22.50
N GLY A 296 -21.71 3.92 21.64
CA GLY A 296 -22.02 5.33 21.82
C GLY A 296 -21.48 6.22 20.73
N ILE A 297 -21.83 7.50 20.83
CA ILE A 297 -21.29 8.53 19.94
C ILE A 297 -19.88 8.88 20.40
N HIS A 298 -18.93 8.66 19.52
CA HIS A 298 -17.51 9.01 19.70
C HIS A 298 -17.02 9.87 18.54
N GLY A 299 -15.99 10.63 18.78
CA GLY A 299 -15.43 11.41 17.71
C GLY A 299 -14.12 12.09 18.08
N SER A 300 -13.51 12.69 17.07
CA SER A 300 -12.32 13.52 17.21
C SER A 300 -12.43 14.75 16.33
N VAL A 301 -11.92 15.86 16.82
CA VAL A 301 -11.66 17.06 16.02
C VAL A 301 -10.18 17.37 16.16
N THR A 302 -9.51 17.51 15.04
CA THR A 302 -8.09 17.89 14.99
C THR A 302 -7.94 19.19 14.19
N VAL A 303 -7.25 20.14 14.78
CA VAL A 303 -6.82 21.37 14.10
C VAL A 303 -5.30 21.32 14.02
N GLY A 304 -4.78 21.21 12.83
CA GLY A 304 -3.35 21.25 12.52
C GLY A 304 -2.93 22.59 11.95
N LEU A 305 -1.66 22.69 11.57
CA LEU A 305 -1.12 23.89 10.95
C LEU A 305 -1.70 24.14 9.55
N LEU A 306 -1.99 23.07 8.81
CA LEU A 306 -2.49 23.14 7.42
C LEU A 306 -3.86 22.47 7.25
N THR A 307 -4.20 21.48 8.05
CA THR A 307 -5.41 20.68 7.86
C THR A 307 -6.29 20.68 9.09
N GLU A 308 -7.57 20.67 8.85
CA GLU A 308 -8.60 20.44 9.85
C GLU A 308 -9.30 19.12 9.55
N LYS A 309 -9.55 18.34 10.60
CA LYS A 309 -10.20 17.04 10.50
C LYS A 309 -11.27 16.89 11.55
N ALA A 310 -12.37 16.28 11.17
CA ALA A 310 -13.41 15.86 12.09
C ALA A 310 -13.80 14.41 11.76
N HIS A 311 -13.89 13.59 12.78
CA HIS A 311 -14.37 12.23 12.72
C HIS A 311 -15.46 12.03 13.76
N VAL A 312 -16.58 11.45 13.36
CA VAL A 312 -17.69 11.11 14.26
C VAL A 312 -18.20 9.73 13.88
N GLU A 313 -18.39 8.90 14.87
CA GLU A 313 -18.95 7.55 14.72
C GLU A 313 -19.91 7.23 15.85
N GLY A 314 -20.84 6.31 15.61
CA GLY A 314 -21.79 5.92 16.63
C GLY A 314 -22.96 5.07 16.11
N PRO A 315 -23.85 4.67 17.02
CA PRO A 315 -25.07 3.95 16.66
C PRO A 315 -26.15 4.90 16.10
N ILE A 316 -26.82 4.47 15.02
CA ILE A 316 -28.09 5.06 14.56
C ILE A 316 -29.28 4.31 15.20
N GLY A 317 -29.05 3.08 15.65
CA GLY A 317 -30.02 2.20 16.29
C GLY A 317 -29.32 0.93 16.80
N PRO A 318 -30.04 -0.02 17.35
CA PRO A 318 -29.45 -1.20 18.01
C PRO A 318 -28.51 -2.03 17.13
N ASN A 319 -28.75 -2.04 15.81
CA ASN A 319 -28.02 -2.89 14.86
C ASN A 319 -27.34 -2.10 13.74
N THR A 320 -27.32 -0.77 13.84
CA THR A 320 -26.81 0.10 12.78
C THR A 320 -25.80 1.08 13.35
N THR A 321 -24.61 1.11 12.77
CA THR A 321 -23.57 2.09 13.10
C THR A 321 -23.21 2.95 11.90
N PHE A 322 -22.66 4.12 12.17
CA PHE A 322 -22.07 4.99 11.14
C PHE A 322 -20.69 5.45 11.54
N SER A 323 -19.90 5.75 10.56
CA SER A 323 -18.60 6.44 10.67
C SER A 323 -18.54 7.52 9.60
N LEU A 324 -18.30 8.78 10.00
CA LEU A 324 -18.20 9.93 9.10
C LEU A 324 -16.91 10.68 9.40
N THR A 325 -16.11 10.91 8.38
CA THR A 325 -14.85 11.66 8.48
C THR A 325 -14.81 12.73 7.42
N GLY A 326 -14.46 13.94 7.82
CA GLY A 326 -14.18 15.06 6.93
C GLY A 326 -12.78 15.60 7.18
N ARG A 327 -12.07 15.99 6.12
CA ARG A 327 -10.79 16.67 6.18
C ARG A 327 -10.75 17.77 5.13
N VAL A 328 -10.19 18.93 5.51
CA VAL A 328 -9.95 20.04 4.59
C VAL A 328 -8.56 20.62 4.81
N LEU A 329 -7.98 21.18 3.76
CA LEU A 329 -6.79 22.01 3.86
C LEU A 329 -7.20 23.46 4.14
N HIS A 330 -6.61 24.08 5.16
CA HIS A 330 -6.91 25.46 5.55
C HIS A 330 -6.11 26.47 4.71
N THR A 331 -6.77 27.19 3.83
CA THR A 331 -6.12 28.07 2.85
C THR A 331 -5.35 29.25 3.45
N GLY A 332 -5.84 29.86 4.54
CA GLY A 332 -5.20 31.02 5.17
C GLY A 332 -3.82 30.73 5.78
N LEU A 333 -3.63 29.55 6.36
CA LEU A 333 -2.34 29.13 6.86
C LEU A 333 -1.40 28.67 5.72
N VAL A 334 -1.93 28.17 4.61
CA VAL A 334 -1.13 27.87 3.41
C VAL A 334 -0.49 29.13 2.85
N GLU A 335 -1.20 30.25 2.82
CA GLU A 335 -0.63 31.55 2.43
C GLU A 335 0.51 31.99 3.36
N LEU A 336 0.30 31.88 4.68
CA LEU A 336 1.29 32.28 5.67
C LEU A 336 2.56 31.42 5.61
N VAL A 337 2.42 30.10 5.44
CA VAL A 337 3.54 29.14 5.39
C VAL A 337 4.08 28.97 3.97
N GLY A 338 3.20 29.03 2.97
CA GLY A 338 3.52 28.74 1.59
C GLY A 338 4.27 29.87 0.88
N ARG A 339 3.95 31.15 1.18
CA ARG A 339 4.66 32.31 0.57
C ARG A 339 6.18 32.28 0.80
N PRO A 340 6.69 32.04 2.02
CA PRO A 340 8.14 31.94 2.24
C PRO A 340 8.77 30.71 1.56
N LEU A 341 7.98 29.66 1.28
CA LEU A 341 8.40 28.43 0.64
C LEU A 341 8.25 28.45 -0.88
N GLY A 342 7.77 29.56 -1.46
CA GLY A 342 7.49 29.67 -2.89
C GLY A 342 6.37 28.75 -3.37
N LEU A 343 5.51 28.24 -2.45
CA LEU A 343 4.35 27.44 -2.81
C LEU A 343 3.22 28.33 -3.31
N PRO A 344 2.48 27.92 -4.35
CA PRO A 344 1.35 28.70 -4.84
C PRO A 344 0.27 28.88 -3.76
N ALA A 345 -0.16 30.12 -3.54
CA ALA A 345 -1.14 30.46 -2.51
C ALA A 345 -2.54 29.88 -2.71
N ASN A 346 -2.85 29.39 -3.93
CA ASN A 346 -4.18 28.97 -4.34
C ASN A 346 -4.30 27.44 -4.45
N TYR A 347 -4.03 26.74 -3.34
CA TYR A 347 -4.24 25.31 -3.26
C TYR A 347 -5.25 24.97 -2.16
N PHE A 348 -6.18 24.06 -2.46
CA PHE A 348 -7.21 23.57 -1.56
C PHE A 348 -7.50 22.11 -1.84
N PHE A 349 -7.71 21.30 -0.80
CA PHE A 349 -8.30 19.97 -0.95
C PHE A 349 -9.31 19.67 0.16
N TYR A 350 -10.17 18.71 -0.10
CA TYR A 350 -11.04 18.12 0.89
C TYR A 350 -11.20 16.62 0.67
N ASP A 351 -11.48 15.91 1.78
CA ASP A 351 -11.91 14.52 1.82
C ASP A 351 -13.19 14.39 2.64
N VAL A 352 -14.07 13.53 2.17
CA VAL A 352 -15.22 13.05 2.93
C VAL A 352 -15.27 11.53 2.80
N HIS A 353 -15.32 10.83 3.91
CA HIS A 353 -15.54 9.40 3.99
C HIS A 353 -16.74 9.13 4.88
N ALA A 354 -17.69 8.35 4.40
CA ALA A 354 -18.89 7.94 5.13
C ALA A 354 -19.09 6.44 4.99
N LYS A 355 -19.34 5.77 6.10
CA LYS A 355 -19.64 4.34 6.14
C LYS A 355 -20.83 4.09 7.06
N VAL A 356 -21.72 3.23 6.63
CA VAL A 356 -22.84 2.74 7.42
C VAL A 356 -22.77 1.24 7.44
N SER A 357 -22.89 0.64 8.60
CA SER A 357 -23.00 -0.81 8.77
C SER A 357 -24.28 -1.20 9.46
N HIS A 358 -24.93 -2.25 8.96
CA HIS A 358 -26.17 -2.78 9.51
C HIS A 358 -26.10 -4.29 9.67
N SER A 359 -26.48 -4.80 10.85
CA SER A 359 -26.56 -6.22 11.15
C SER A 359 -28.03 -6.65 11.13
N PHE A 360 -28.41 -7.48 10.16
CA PHE A 360 -29.74 -8.09 10.10
C PHE A 360 -29.90 -9.29 11.07
N GLY A 361 -28.83 -9.64 11.77
CA GLY A 361 -28.73 -10.73 12.71
C GLY A 361 -27.31 -11.30 12.78
N PRO A 362 -27.11 -12.45 13.42
CA PRO A 362 -25.78 -13.02 13.63
C PRO A 362 -25.11 -13.52 12.34
N ARG A 363 -25.88 -13.67 11.25
CA ARG A 363 -25.38 -14.23 9.99
C ARG A 363 -25.19 -13.21 8.88
N ASP A 364 -25.87 -12.07 8.96
CA ASP A 364 -25.94 -11.12 7.86
C ASP A 364 -25.55 -9.73 8.31
N ARG A 365 -24.51 -9.17 7.67
CA ARG A 365 -24.07 -7.77 7.84
C ARG A 365 -23.93 -7.11 6.50
N VAL A 366 -24.45 -5.90 6.38
CA VAL A 366 -24.35 -5.07 5.16
C VAL A 366 -23.61 -3.79 5.52
N PHE A 367 -22.72 -3.37 4.61
CA PHE A 367 -21.95 -2.14 4.72
C PHE A 367 -22.15 -1.32 3.47
N ALA A 368 -22.35 -0.02 3.63
CA ALA A 368 -22.32 0.95 2.55
C ALA A 368 -21.19 1.95 2.81
N ASP A 369 -20.29 2.07 1.83
CA ASP A 369 -19.10 2.92 1.89
C ASP A 369 -19.18 3.99 0.82
N TYR A 370 -18.80 5.23 1.16
CA TYR A 370 -18.64 6.32 0.22
C TYR A 370 -17.43 7.16 0.58
N TYR A 371 -16.59 7.42 -0.40
CA TYR A 371 -15.46 8.34 -0.29
C TYR A 371 -15.43 9.30 -1.48
N ARG A 372 -15.13 10.55 -1.19
CA ARG A 372 -14.83 11.57 -2.20
C ARG A 372 -13.74 12.49 -1.71
N GLY A 373 -12.64 12.56 -2.46
CA GLY A 373 -11.54 13.49 -2.26
C GLY A 373 -11.30 14.30 -3.52
N LYS A 374 -11.07 15.63 -3.37
CA LYS A 374 -10.75 16.52 -4.48
C LYS A 374 -9.71 17.54 -4.12
N ASP A 375 -8.87 17.82 -5.09
CA ASP A 375 -7.82 18.84 -5.07
C ASP A 375 -8.11 19.94 -6.08
N TYR A 376 -7.77 21.17 -5.72
CA TYR A 376 -7.88 22.37 -6.53
C TYR A 376 -6.58 23.14 -6.43
N PHE A 377 -5.93 23.32 -7.56
CA PHE A 377 -4.72 24.10 -7.67
C PHE A 377 -4.91 25.18 -8.73
N ARG A 378 -4.49 26.40 -8.42
CA ARG A 378 -4.57 27.52 -9.35
C ARG A 378 -3.35 28.42 -9.16
N THR A 379 -2.74 28.82 -10.29
CA THR A 379 -1.80 29.91 -10.32
C THR A 379 -2.28 30.94 -11.33
N ASP A 380 -2.10 32.20 -10.99
CA ASP A 380 -2.36 33.34 -11.86
C ASP A 380 -1.07 34.18 -11.90
N SER A 381 -0.65 34.59 -13.08
CA SER A 381 0.41 35.56 -13.26
C SER A 381 -0.07 36.69 -14.18
N GLN A 382 0.40 37.87 -13.91
CA GLN A 382 0.11 39.05 -14.71
C GLN A 382 1.41 39.83 -14.89
N GLU A 383 1.71 40.15 -16.10
CA GLU A 383 2.88 40.94 -16.48
C GLU A 383 2.46 42.13 -17.30
N TYR A 384 2.99 43.28 -16.96
CA TYR A 384 2.78 44.53 -17.68
C TYR A 384 4.08 44.95 -18.32
N VAL A 385 4.09 45.11 -19.64
CA VAL A 385 5.20 45.62 -20.41
C VAL A 385 4.79 46.93 -21.03
N PHE A 386 5.62 47.92 -20.87
CA PHE A 386 5.48 49.23 -21.49
C PHE A 386 6.70 49.48 -22.38
N ASP A 387 6.43 49.70 -23.67
CA ASP A 387 7.48 49.91 -24.66
C ASP A 387 7.20 51.15 -25.49
N HIS A 388 8.24 51.89 -25.82
CA HIS A 388 8.21 52.97 -26.83
C HIS A 388 8.57 52.39 -28.19
N HIS A 389 7.67 52.52 -29.14
CA HIS A 389 7.89 52.12 -30.53
C HIS A 389 7.91 53.30 -31.47
N TYR A 390 8.42 53.09 -32.66
CA TYR A 390 8.39 54.07 -33.74
C TYR A 390 7.70 53.43 -34.94
N ASP A 391 6.76 54.13 -35.58
CA ASP A 391 6.14 53.73 -36.83
C ASP A 391 7.09 53.86 -38.03
N GLU A 392 6.59 53.46 -39.21
CA GLU A 392 7.35 53.58 -40.46
C GLU A 392 7.77 55.04 -40.82
N ASN A 393 7.12 56.04 -40.18
CA ASN A 393 7.45 57.46 -40.37
C ASN A 393 8.29 58.06 -39.22
N TYR A 394 8.84 57.20 -38.33
CA TYR A 394 9.56 57.58 -37.13
C TYR A 394 8.73 58.38 -36.12
N ALA A 395 7.37 58.28 -36.15
CA ALA A 395 6.55 58.85 -35.12
C ALA A 395 6.52 57.85 -33.90
N ALA A 396 6.82 58.39 -32.71
CA ALA A 396 6.84 57.62 -31.47
C ALA A 396 5.40 57.34 -31.04
N TYR A 397 5.14 56.09 -30.62
CA TYR A 397 3.90 55.70 -29.98
C TYR A 397 4.17 54.79 -28.79
N ASP A 398 3.22 54.79 -27.84
CA ASP A 398 3.33 54.03 -26.62
C ASP A 398 2.56 52.72 -26.77
N ARG A 399 3.21 51.58 -26.44
CA ARG A 399 2.58 50.29 -26.43
C ARG A 399 2.50 49.73 -25.03
N TYR A 400 1.30 49.41 -24.58
CA TYR A 400 1.03 48.76 -23.29
C TYR A 400 0.58 47.34 -23.56
N THR A 401 1.31 46.38 -23.00
CA THR A 401 0.95 44.97 -23.07
C THR A 401 0.64 44.44 -21.66
N ASP A 402 -0.58 43.93 -21.44
CA ASP A 402 -1.01 43.25 -20.24
C ASP A 402 -1.19 41.77 -20.57
N THR A 403 -0.22 40.95 -20.14
CA THR A 403 -0.24 39.50 -20.33
C THR A 403 -0.70 38.84 -19.06
N ARG A 404 -1.78 38.07 -19.15
CA ARG A 404 -2.31 37.25 -18.05
C ARG A 404 -2.19 35.79 -18.38
N SER A 405 -1.62 35.02 -17.48
CA SER A 405 -1.57 33.57 -17.60
C SER A 405 -2.25 32.93 -16.38
N GLN A 406 -3.09 31.97 -16.65
CA GLN A 406 -3.77 31.22 -15.61
C GLN A 406 -3.55 29.72 -15.84
N PHE A 407 -3.16 29.02 -14.79
CA PHE A 407 -3.10 27.57 -14.77
C PHE A 407 -4.03 27.05 -13.67
N ARG A 408 -4.93 26.15 -14.01
CA ARG A 408 -5.82 25.46 -13.08
C ARG A 408 -5.70 23.97 -13.24
N LEU A 409 -5.57 23.25 -12.11
CA LEU A 409 -5.56 21.81 -12.05
C LEU A 409 -6.54 21.32 -11.00
N ARG A 410 -7.41 20.39 -11.38
CA ARG A 410 -8.41 19.79 -10.50
C ARG A 410 -8.35 18.29 -10.66
N TRP A 411 -8.22 17.55 -9.55
CA TRP A 411 -8.22 16.10 -9.61
C TRP A 411 -8.89 15.50 -8.38
N GLY A 412 -9.14 14.18 -8.41
CA GLY A 412 -9.66 13.50 -7.24
C GLY A 412 -10.28 12.16 -7.54
N ASN A 413 -10.53 11.43 -6.46
CA ASN A 413 -11.16 10.13 -6.47
C ASN A 413 -12.59 10.20 -5.94
N THR A 414 -13.42 9.29 -6.41
CA THR A 414 -14.70 8.95 -5.80
C THR A 414 -14.81 7.43 -5.73
N VAL A 415 -15.15 6.90 -4.58
CA VAL A 415 -15.34 5.47 -4.33
C VAL A 415 -16.69 5.26 -3.68
N ALA A 416 -17.41 4.25 -4.12
CA ALA A 416 -18.66 3.80 -3.50
C ALA A 416 -18.69 2.27 -3.46
N GLY A 417 -19.16 1.71 -2.37
CA GLY A 417 -19.25 0.27 -2.16
C GLY A 417 -20.47 -0.15 -1.39
N LEU A 418 -21.05 -1.27 -1.80
CA LEU A 418 -22.06 -1.99 -1.03
C LEU A 418 -21.51 -3.41 -0.81
N ARG A 419 -21.41 -3.82 0.44
CA ARG A 419 -20.85 -5.11 0.84
C ARG A 419 -21.84 -5.87 1.69
N TRP A 420 -21.99 -7.14 1.42
CA TRP A 420 -22.77 -8.07 2.21
C TRP A 420 -21.92 -9.24 2.67
N ASN A 421 -21.83 -9.40 4.00
CA ASN A 421 -21.21 -10.55 4.63
C ASN A 421 -22.29 -11.53 5.05
N HIS A 422 -22.13 -12.82 4.70
CA HIS A 422 -23.07 -13.86 5.06
C HIS A 422 -22.34 -15.09 5.63
N VAL A 423 -22.85 -15.59 6.76
CA VAL A 423 -22.40 -16.82 7.41
C VAL A 423 -23.37 -17.95 7.09
N PHE A 424 -23.06 -18.82 6.13
CA PHE A 424 -23.92 -19.96 5.76
C PHE A 424 -23.99 -21.01 6.88
N GLY A 425 -22.92 -21.15 7.65
CA GLY A 425 -22.79 -22.05 8.77
C GLY A 425 -21.46 -21.88 9.46
N GLY A 426 -21.17 -22.69 10.47
CA GLY A 426 -19.93 -22.55 11.24
C GLY A 426 -18.61 -22.62 10.42
N ARG A 427 -18.65 -23.12 9.18
CA ARG A 427 -17.46 -23.38 8.34
C ARG A 427 -17.40 -22.60 7.05
N LEU A 428 -18.48 -21.97 6.62
CA LEU A 428 -18.54 -21.25 5.34
C LEU A 428 -19.01 -19.83 5.56
N PHE A 429 -18.16 -18.90 5.16
CA PHE A 429 -18.40 -17.46 5.17
C PHE A 429 -18.31 -16.92 3.73
N SER A 430 -19.11 -15.90 3.41
CA SER A 430 -18.98 -15.18 2.15
C SER A 430 -18.96 -13.66 2.35
N ASN A 431 -18.32 -13.00 1.42
CA ASN A 431 -18.30 -11.55 1.25
C ASN A 431 -18.62 -11.19 -0.20
N THR A 432 -19.78 -10.59 -0.43
CA THR A 432 -20.19 -10.10 -1.73
C THR A 432 -20.10 -8.58 -1.74
N THR A 433 -19.42 -8.02 -2.75
CA THR A 433 -19.19 -6.58 -2.88
C THR A 433 -19.61 -6.11 -4.26
N LEU A 434 -20.40 -5.04 -4.30
CA LEU A 434 -20.63 -4.23 -5.50
C LEU A 434 -19.93 -2.89 -5.27
N SER A 435 -18.97 -2.54 -6.14
CA SER A 435 -18.18 -1.34 -5.95
C SER A 435 -18.06 -0.52 -7.23
N TRP A 436 -17.88 0.77 -7.03
CA TRP A 436 -17.52 1.73 -8.06
C TRP A 436 -16.34 2.57 -7.57
N SER A 437 -15.34 2.73 -8.44
CA SER A 437 -14.17 3.58 -8.20
C SER A 437 -13.91 4.43 -9.42
N GLY A 438 -13.64 5.72 -9.23
CA GLY A 438 -13.34 6.61 -10.34
C GLY A 438 -12.31 7.67 -9.95
N TYR A 439 -11.43 7.98 -10.89
CA TYR A 439 -10.47 9.08 -10.80
C TYR A 439 -10.62 9.99 -12.02
N ARG A 440 -10.56 11.29 -11.79
CA ARG A 440 -10.56 12.29 -12.85
C ARG A 440 -9.56 13.39 -12.56
N SER A 441 -8.80 13.77 -13.58
CA SER A 441 -7.96 14.96 -13.59
C SER A 441 -8.38 15.89 -14.71
N ASN A 442 -8.33 17.20 -14.44
CA ASN A 442 -8.65 18.25 -15.40
C ASN A 442 -7.66 19.40 -15.23
N MET A 443 -6.96 19.73 -16.32
CA MET A 443 -6.01 20.81 -16.42
C MET A 443 -6.55 21.88 -17.37
N LEU A 444 -6.46 23.14 -16.99
CA LEU A 444 -6.79 24.29 -17.82
C LEU A 444 -5.61 25.25 -17.82
N THR A 445 -5.14 25.62 -18.99
CA THR A 445 -4.19 26.71 -19.19
C THR A 445 -4.89 27.80 -20.02
N MET A 446 -4.84 29.02 -19.55
CA MET A 446 -5.38 30.19 -20.25
C MET A 446 -4.27 31.26 -20.33
N GLY A 447 -4.01 31.72 -21.53
CA GLY A 447 -3.22 32.91 -21.80
C GLY A 447 -4.10 34.01 -22.35
N GLU A 448 -4.01 35.21 -21.84
CA GLU A 448 -4.69 36.41 -22.35
C GLU A 448 -3.65 37.51 -22.49
N GLU A 449 -3.60 38.08 -23.67
CA GLU A 449 -2.73 39.22 -24.00
C GLU A 449 -3.59 40.36 -24.48
N ASN A 450 -3.54 41.46 -23.74
CA ASN A 450 -4.19 42.74 -24.10
C ASN A 450 -3.10 43.73 -24.51
N VAL A 451 -3.16 44.17 -25.74
CA VAL A 451 -2.23 45.19 -26.25
C VAL A 451 -3.02 46.44 -26.56
N ASP A 452 -2.52 47.58 -26.06
CA ASP A 452 -3.01 48.93 -26.38
C ASP A 452 -1.88 49.68 -27.09
N ASP A 453 -2.07 49.83 -28.39
CA ASP A 453 -1.17 50.60 -29.28
C ASP A 453 -1.78 51.96 -29.58
N ASP A 454 -1.41 52.98 -28.79
CA ASP A 454 -1.91 54.32 -28.91
C ASP A 454 -3.45 54.42 -29.04
N GLY A 455 -4.16 53.68 -28.17
CA GLY A 455 -5.62 53.61 -28.14
C GLY A 455 -6.26 52.56 -29.07
N TYR A 456 -5.46 51.85 -29.91
CA TYR A 456 -5.94 50.71 -30.66
C TYR A 456 -5.74 49.42 -29.85
N ARG A 457 -6.85 48.90 -29.36
CA ARG A 457 -6.81 47.73 -28.47
C ARG A 457 -7.01 46.43 -29.22
N THR A 458 -6.12 45.46 -28.92
CA THR A 458 -6.27 44.07 -29.32
C THR A 458 -6.27 43.15 -28.12
N LEU A 459 -7.08 42.09 -28.19
CA LEU A 459 -7.13 41.02 -27.21
C LEU A 459 -6.89 39.70 -27.92
N ALA A 460 -5.93 38.94 -27.43
CA ALA A 460 -5.73 37.55 -27.82
C ALA A 460 -5.88 36.65 -26.59
N ARG A 461 -6.79 35.69 -26.65
CA ARG A 461 -7.05 34.73 -25.57
C ARG A 461 -6.96 33.29 -26.08
N ASN A 462 -6.05 32.54 -25.49
CA ASN A 462 -5.86 31.10 -25.74
C ASN A 462 -6.36 30.32 -24.52
N GLU A 463 -7.17 29.31 -24.73
CA GLU A 463 -7.60 28.42 -23.67
C GLU A 463 -7.34 26.97 -24.10
N PHE A 464 -6.50 26.28 -23.35
CA PHE A 464 -6.20 24.85 -23.52
C PHE A 464 -6.71 24.09 -22.30
N GLN A 465 -7.60 23.14 -22.52
CA GLN A 465 -8.08 22.22 -21.52
C GLN A 465 -7.70 20.80 -21.85
N TYR A 466 -7.25 20.08 -20.85
CA TYR A 466 -6.93 18.65 -20.94
C TYR A 466 -7.54 17.90 -19.77
N PHE A 467 -8.15 16.75 -20.02
CA PHE A 467 -8.69 15.92 -18.97
C PHE A 467 -8.45 14.42 -19.21
N THR A 468 -8.28 13.69 -18.13
CA THR A 468 -8.18 12.23 -18.15
C THR A 468 -9.11 11.62 -17.10
N THR A 469 -9.65 10.45 -17.39
CA THR A 469 -10.59 9.75 -16.50
C THR A 469 -10.33 8.26 -16.56
N ILE A 470 -10.42 7.61 -15.39
CA ILE A 470 -10.56 6.15 -15.27
C ILE A 470 -11.70 5.86 -14.29
N GLY A 471 -12.50 4.85 -14.59
CA GLY A 471 -13.59 4.40 -13.74
C GLY A 471 -13.83 2.90 -13.85
N ASP A 472 -14.14 2.28 -12.70
CA ASP A 472 -14.38 0.84 -12.56
C ASP A 472 -15.71 0.58 -11.89
N ALA A 473 -16.43 -0.42 -12.38
CA ALA A 473 -17.59 -0.99 -11.71
C ALA A 473 -17.34 -2.49 -11.53
N THR A 474 -17.38 -2.96 -10.27
CA THR A 474 -16.97 -4.33 -9.93
C THR A 474 -17.96 -5.02 -9.01
N PRO A 475 -18.78 -5.96 -9.47
CA PRO A 475 -19.36 -7.03 -8.68
C PRO A 475 -18.32 -8.12 -8.41
N ARG A 476 -18.22 -8.56 -7.15
CA ARG A 476 -17.29 -9.59 -6.71
C ARG A 476 -17.88 -10.38 -5.53
N THR A 477 -17.61 -11.69 -5.48
CA THR A 477 -17.94 -12.54 -4.34
C THR A 477 -16.74 -13.38 -3.94
N ASP A 478 -16.43 -13.37 -2.64
CA ASP A 478 -15.34 -14.13 -2.02
C ASP A 478 -15.95 -15.10 -1.00
N PHE A 479 -15.44 -16.32 -0.95
CA PHE A 479 -15.80 -17.36 0.01
C PHE A 479 -14.61 -17.79 0.84
N GLU A 480 -14.86 -18.10 2.12
CA GLU A 480 -13.89 -18.73 3.01
C GLU A 480 -14.53 -19.98 3.61
N PHE A 481 -13.93 -21.14 3.34
CA PHE A 481 -14.37 -22.44 3.81
C PHE A 481 -13.31 -23.10 4.66
N THR A 482 -13.65 -23.42 5.91
CA THR A 482 -12.76 -24.07 6.89
C THR A 482 -13.25 -25.49 7.17
N PRO A 483 -12.89 -26.49 6.32
CA PRO A 483 -13.33 -27.87 6.49
C PRO A 483 -12.74 -28.52 7.75
N SER A 484 -11.55 -28.09 8.17
CA SER A 484 -10.84 -28.58 9.34
C SER A 484 -9.97 -27.49 9.97
N PRO A 485 -9.52 -27.65 11.23
CA PRO A 485 -8.59 -26.70 11.86
C PRO A 485 -7.26 -26.55 11.13
N ALA A 486 -6.87 -27.56 10.34
CA ALA A 486 -5.63 -27.58 9.59
C ALA A 486 -5.74 -26.98 8.18
N GLN A 487 -6.95 -26.56 7.75
CA GLN A 487 -7.17 -26.19 6.37
C GLN A 487 -8.20 -25.07 6.25
N THR A 488 -7.86 -24.04 5.46
CA THR A 488 -8.75 -22.95 5.11
C THR A 488 -8.67 -22.69 3.61
N ILE A 489 -9.74 -22.96 2.90
CA ILE A 489 -9.88 -22.78 1.46
C ILE A 489 -10.57 -21.43 1.21
N ARG A 490 -9.94 -20.57 0.42
CA ARG A 490 -10.52 -19.30 -0.02
C ARG A 490 -10.66 -19.31 -1.53
N PHE A 491 -11.82 -18.95 -2.02
CA PHE A 491 -12.09 -18.87 -3.46
C PHE A 491 -13.09 -17.75 -3.74
N GLY A 492 -13.07 -17.27 -4.97
CA GLY A 492 -13.98 -16.20 -5.36
C GLY A 492 -13.85 -15.84 -6.83
N ALA A 493 -14.78 -14.99 -7.27
CA ALA A 493 -14.80 -14.48 -8.63
C ALA A 493 -15.34 -13.06 -8.65
N GLY A 494 -14.95 -12.31 -9.70
CA GLY A 494 -15.43 -10.97 -9.94
C GLY A 494 -15.29 -10.57 -11.38
N VAL A 495 -16.06 -9.56 -11.77
CA VAL A 495 -15.98 -8.95 -13.11
C VAL A 495 -15.86 -7.45 -12.92
N THR A 496 -14.88 -6.82 -13.57
CA THR A 496 -14.70 -5.37 -13.56
C THR A 496 -14.95 -4.82 -14.96
N ARG A 497 -15.82 -3.82 -15.04
CA ARG A 497 -15.94 -2.97 -16.24
C ARG A 497 -15.09 -1.74 -16.03
N HIS A 498 -14.06 -1.60 -16.86
CA HIS A 498 -13.20 -0.43 -16.90
C HIS A 498 -13.67 0.56 -17.96
N VAL A 499 -13.51 1.84 -17.68
CA VAL A 499 -13.70 2.93 -18.62
C VAL A 499 -12.49 3.86 -18.53
N PHE A 500 -11.82 4.08 -19.66
CA PHE A 500 -10.70 4.99 -19.77
C PHE A 500 -11.02 6.12 -20.75
N ILE A 501 -10.64 7.33 -20.41
CA ILE A 501 -10.60 8.49 -21.29
C ILE A 501 -9.24 9.16 -21.04
N PRO A 502 -8.17 8.74 -21.74
CA PRO A 502 -6.81 9.19 -21.45
C PRO A 502 -6.50 10.60 -21.97
N ASP A 503 -7.26 11.14 -22.92
CA ASP A 503 -6.81 12.19 -23.84
C ASP A 503 -7.91 13.18 -24.24
N GLY A 504 -8.83 13.49 -23.35
CA GLY A 504 -9.83 14.54 -23.62
C GLY A 504 -9.15 15.91 -23.66
N MET A 505 -9.43 16.71 -24.70
CA MET A 505 -8.85 18.04 -24.85
C MET A 505 -9.77 19.03 -25.54
N SER A 506 -9.57 20.33 -25.27
CA SER A 506 -10.10 21.40 -26.09
C SER A 506 -9.07 22.52 -26.20
N LEU A 507 -9.00 23.12 -27.38
CA LEU A 507 -8.19 24.29 -27.67
C LEU A 507 -9.06 25.35 -28.34
N SER A 508 -9.21 26.51 -27.74
CA SER A 508 -9.92 27.64 -28.29
C SER A 508 -9.02 28.87 -28.40
N LEU A 509 -9.28 29.68 -29.41
CA LEU A 509 -8.63 30.95 -29.67
C LEU A 509 -9.67 32.02 -29.88
N ARG A 510 -9.58 33.14 -29.16
CA ARG A 510 -10.39 34.32 -29.32
C ARG A 510 -9.49 35.54 -29.52
N GLU A 511 -9.77 36.27 -30.59
CA GLU A 511 -9.06 37.51 -30.93
C GLU A 511 -10.08 38.64 -31.13
N GLU A 512 -9.77 39.80 -30.55
CA GLU A 512 -10.54 40.99 -30.71
C GLU A 512 -9.63 42.15 -31.15
N ALA A 513 -10.10 43.00 -32.04
CA ALA A 513 -9.39 44.17 -32.48
C ALA A 513 -10.36 45.35 -32.62
N GLY A 514 -9.99 46.52 -32.02
CA GLY A 514 -10.84 47.71 -32.01
C GLY A 514 -12.22 47.47 -31.38
N GLY A 515 -12.32 46.60 -30.38
CA GLY A 515 -13.54 46.21 -29.69
C GLY A 515 -14.49 45.28 -30.47
N LYS A 516 -14.02 44.72 -31.59
CA LYS A 516 -14.80 43.76 -32.41
C LYS A 516 -14.10 42.39 -32.36
N ILE A 517 -14.89 41.35 -32.27
CA ILE A 517 -14.39 39.96 -32.37
C ILE A 517 -13.95 39.73 -33.82
N VAL A 518 -12.67 39.48 -34.01
CA VAL A 518 -12.04 39.13 -35.31
C VAL A 518 -12.03 37.64 -35.51
N ARG A 519 -11.80 36.92 -34.39
CA ARG A 519 -11.76 35.44 -34.40
C ARG A 519 -12.33 34.91 -33.08
N ASP A 520 -13.23 33.95 -33.15
CA ASP A 520 -13.68 33.15 -32.00
C ASP A 520 -13.86 31.73 -32.50
N THR A 521 -12.84 30.92 -32.28
CA THR A 521 -12.71 29.60 -32.92
C THR A 521 -12.34 28.56 -31.92
N LEU A 522 -13.11 27.48 -31.91
CA LEU A 522 -12.70 26.23 -31.26
C LEU A 522 -11.79 25.47 -32.26
N LEU A 523 -10.47 25.60 -32.07
CA LEU A 523 -9.47 25.00 -32.95
C LEU A 523 -9.46 23.49 -32.90
N GLN A 524 -9.64 22.94 -31.70
CA GLN A 524 -9.66 21.49 -31.48
C GLN A 524 -10.56 21.16 -30.29
N ARG A 525 -11.38 20.14 -30.43
CA ARG A 525 -12.15 19.55 -29.36
C ARG A 525 -12.15 18.04 -29.51
N SER A 526 -11.78 17.34 -28.44
CA SER A 526 -11.92 15.89 -28.33
C SER A 526 -12.55 15.57 -26.99
N GLU A 527 -13.65 14.86 -26.98
CA GLU A 527 -14.24 14.33 -25.74
C GLU A 527 -13.33 13.23 -25.12
N GLY A 528 -12.23 12.93 -25.81
CA GLY A 528 -11.28 11.87 -25.49
C GLY A 528 -11.66 10.54 -26.12
N THR A 529 -10.68 9.69 -26.23
CA THR A 529 -10.87 8.33 -26.76
C THR A 529 -11.52 7.47 -25.67
N TYR A 530 -12.78 7.09 -25.88
CA TYR A 530 -13.47 6.18 -24.97
C TYR A 530 -12.96 4.77 -25.16
N MET A 531 -12.25 4.24 -24.18
CA MET A 531 -11.66 2.90 -24.21
C MET A 531 -12.30 2.02 -23.12
N PRO A 532 -13.31 1.20 -23.45
CA PRO A 532 -13.87 0.25 -22.51
C PRO A 532 -12.97 -0.98 -22.39
N GLY A 533 -12.86 -1.50 -21.16
CA GLY A 533 -12.18 -2.76 -20.85
C GLY A 533 -13.06 -3.63 -19.95
N TRP A 534 -12.87 -4.94 -20.02
CA TRP A 534 -13.51 -5.91 -19.16
C TRP A 534 -12.43 -6.82 -18.52
N GLU A 535 -12.47 -6.98 -17.24
CA GLU A 535 -11.63 -7.94 -16.52
C GLU A 535 -12.52 -8.94 -15.78
N ALA A 536 -12.47 -10.21 -16.17
CA ALA A 536 -13.06 -11.29 -15.40
C ALA A 536 -11.96 -12.00 -14.62
N SER A 537 -12.14 -12.20 -13.32
CA SER A 537 -11.16 -12.85 -12.48
C SER A 537 -11.78 -13.92 -11.59
N ALA A 538 -11.02 -14.99 -11.33
CA ALA A 538 -11.36 -16.02 -10.37
C ALA A 538 -10.10 -16.49 -9.65
N TYR A 539 -10.25 -16.92 -8.40
CA TYR A 539 -9.12 -17.42 -7.64
C TYR A 539 -9.51 -18.57 -6.71
N LEU A 540 -8.49 -19.36 -6.38
CA LEU A 540 -8.55 -20.42 -5.38
C LEU A 540 -7.23 -20.41 -4.61
N GLU A 541 -7.27 -20.46 -3.29
CA GLU A 541 -6.11 -20.69 -2.42
C GLU A 541 -6.48 -21.63 -1.27
N ASP A 542 -5.51 -22.41 -0.81
CA ASP A 542 -5.70 -23.36 0.26
C ASP A 542 -4.57 -23.23 1.30
N GLU A 543 -4.90 -22.71 2.46
CA GLU A 543 -3.96 -22.61 3.57
C GLU A 543 -3.99 -23.88 4.40
N ILE A 544 -2.92 -24.67 4.30
CA ILE A 544 -2.76 -26.00 4.90
C ILE A 544 -1.72 -25.93 6.01
N SER A 545 -2.11 -26.31 7.24
CA SER A 545 -1.22 -26.39 8.40
C SER A 545 -0.89 -27.84 8.74
N LEU A 546 0.39 -28.23 8.60
CA LEU A 546 0.93 -29.56 8.86
C LEU A 546 1.87 -29.50 10.06
N GLY A 547 1.35 -29.23 11.24
CA GLY A 547 2.14 -29.06 12.45
C GLY A 547 3.09 -27.87 12.38
N ARG A 548 4.40 -28.10 12.24
CA ARG A 548 5.41 -27.02 12.14
C ARG A 548 5.55 -26.42 10.72
N VAL A 549 4.90 -27.00 9.73
CA VAL A 549 4.94 -26.54 8.34
C VAL A 549 3.54 -26.03 7.96
N SER A 550 3.46 -24.87 7.33
CA SER A 550 2.24 -24.41 6.68
C SER A 550 2.53 -24.07 5.22
N LEU A 551 1.60 -24.43 4.36
CA LEU A 551 1.68 -24.19 2.92
C LEU A 551 0.42 -23.41 2.50
N ASN A 552 0.57 -22.50 1.56
CA ASN A 552 -0.55 -21.79 0.93
C ASN A 552 -0.34 -21.78 -0.60
N PRO A 553 -0.67 -22.88 -1.32
CA PRO A 553 -0.79 -22.86 -2.76
C PRO A 553 -2.02 -22.03 -3.17
N GLY A 554 -1.87 -21.26 -4.22
CA GLY A 554 -2.94 -20.43 -4.77
C GLY A 554 -2.83 -20.27 -6.28
N LEU A 555 -3.96 -20.05 -6.91
CA LEU A 555 -4.06 -19.75 -8.33
C LEU A 555 -5.02 -18.56 -8.51
N HIS A 556 -4.58 -17.53 -9.21
CA HIS A 556 -5.40 -16.46 -9.71
C HIS A 556 -5.49 -16.55 -11.23
N PHE A 557 -6.69 -16.57 -11.75
CA PHE A 557 -6.95 -16.48 -13.17
C PHE A 557 -7.57 -15.11 -13.47
N ALA A 558 -7.12 -14.48 -14.54
CA ALA A 558 -7.75 -13.27 -15.06
C ALA A 558 -7.84 -13.32 -16.59
N LEU A 559 -8.94 -12.81 -17.13
CA LEU A 559 -9.17 -12.56 -18.54
C LEU A 559 -9.47 -11.09 -18.72
N PHE A 560 -8.55 -10.36 -19.31
CA PHE A 560 -8.75 -8.96 -19.66
C PHE A 560 -9.08 -8.82 -21.15
N SER A 561 -10.09 -8.01 -21.46
CA SER A 561 -10.54 -7.75 -22.82
C SER A 561 -10.62 -6.25 -23.07
N ALA A 562 -9.83 -5.76 -24.02
CA ALA A 562 -9.86 -4.36 -24.47
C ALA A 562 -9.42 -4.27 -25.94
N SER A 563 -9.90 -3.28 -26.66
CA SER A 563 -9.53 -2.99 -28.05
C SER A 563 -9.66 -4.22 -29.00
N GLY A 564 -10.66 -5.07 -28.73
CA GLY A 564 -10.92 -6.28 -29.53
C GLY A 564 -9.99 -7.45 -29.26
N LYS A 565 -9.08 -7.36 -28.29
CA LYS A 565 -8.12 -8.41 -27.92
C LYS A 565 -8.37 -8.95 -26.52
N ASN A 566 -8.14 -10.25 -26.34
CA ASN A 566 -8.28 -10.94 -25.06
C ASN A 566 -6.93 -11.37 -24.53
N TYR A 567 -6.67 -11.12 -23.24
CA TYR A 567 -5.44 -11.43 -22.53
C TYR A 567 -5.74 -12.34 -21.34
N PRO A 568 -5.77 -13.67 -21.53
CA PRO A 568 -5.86 -14.61 -20.41
C PRO A 568 -4.55 -14.69 -19.68
N SER A 569 -4.59 -14.77 -18.34
CA SER A 569 -3.41 -15.03 -17.52
C SER A 569 -3.67 -16.03 -16.40
N PHE A 570 -2.69 -16.91 -16.19
CA PHE A 570 -2.63 -17.83 -15.06
C PHE A 570 -1.51 -17.39 -14.13
N GLN A 571 -1.84 -17.13 -12.89
CA GLN A 571 -0.97 -16.53 -11.91
C GLN A 571 -0.82 -17.45 -10.69
N PRO A 572 0.02 -18.50 -10.79
CA PRO A 572 0.29 -19.41 -9.69
C PRO A 572 1.03 -18.69 -8.55
N ARG A 573 0.74 -19.08 -7.33
CA ARG A 573 1.35 -18.57 -6.10
C ARG A 573 1.57 -19.69 -5.13
N LEU A 574 2.64 -19.61 -4.38
CA LEU A 574 2.97 -20.58 -3.34
C LEU A 574 3.67 -19.85 -2.20
N SER A 575 3.15 -20.02 -1.00
CA SER A 575 3.82 -19.58 0.21
C SER A 575 4.04 -20.76 1.12
N ALA A 576 5.19 -20.82 1.77
CA ALA A 576 5.53 -21.86 2.72
C ALA A 576 6.13 -21.23 3.98
N ARG A 577 5.73 -21.73 5.14
CA ARG A 577 6.30 -21.41 6.45
C ARG A 577 6.74 -22.68 7.14
N TRP A 578 7.93 -22.65 7.71
CA TRP A 578 8.46 -23.71 8.55
C TRP A 578 8.91 -23.13 9.90
N THR A 579 8.21 -23.48 10.97
CA THR A 579 8.60 -23.17 12.35
C THR A 579 9.63 -24.18 12.81
N VAL A 580 10.91 -23.83 12.62
CA VAL A 580 12.05 -24.72 12.91
C VAL A 580 12.13 -25.00 14.42
N THR A 581 12.03 -23.93 15.21
CA THR A 581 11.91 -23.96 16.68
C THR A 581 10.85 -22.92 17.09
N ASP A 582 10.49 -22.85 18.35
CA ASP A 582 9.54 -21.85 18.86
C ASP A 582 10.02 -20.40 18.66
N SER A 583 11.31 -20.20 18.41
CA SER A 583 11.93 -18.90 18.18
C SER A 583 12.33 -18.63 16.73
N TRP A 584 12.53 -19.66 15.90
CA TRP A 584 13.02 -19.54 14.54
C TRP A 584 11.98 -19.99 13.54
N THR A 585 11.66 -19.14 12.60
CA THR A 585 10.73 -19.41 11.49
C THR A 585 11.41 -19.11 10.16
N LEU A 586 11.32 -20.02 9.21
CA LEU A 586 11.71 -19.84 7.83
C LEU A 586 10.46 -19.68 6.97
N LYS A 587 10.50 -18.75 6.01
CA LYS A 587 9.44 -18.57 5.01
C LYS A 587 10.02 -18.52 3.62
N ALA A 588 9.27 -19.02 2.64
CA ALA A 588 9.59 -18.90 1.24
C ALA A 588 8.30 -18.63 0.45
N GLY A 589 8.43 -17.94 -0.67
CA GLY A 589 7.29 -17.63 -1.50
C GLY A 589 7.66 -17.40 -2.96
N TYR A 590 6.73 -17.79 -3.83
CA TYR A 590 6.71 -17.50 -5.25
C TYR A 590 5.37 -16.89 -5.62
N SER A 591 5.39 -15.91 -6.51
CA SER A 591 4.16 -15.30 -7.02
C SER A 591 4.36 -14.84 -8.46
N ARG A 592 3.43 -15.23 -9.35
CA ARG A 592 3.24 -14.61 -10.65
C ARG A 592 2.10 -13.61 -10.56
N MET A 593 2.29 -12.42 -11.14
CA MET A 593 1.31 -11.35 -11.18
C MET A 593 1.21 -10.78 -12.60
N ALA A 594 0.02 -10.29 -12.97
CA ALA A 594 -0.21 -9.58 -14.23
C ALA A 594 -0.91 -8.24 -13.96
N GLN A 595 -0.61 -7.24 -14.79
CA GLN A 595 -1.19 -5.89 -14.72
C GLN A 595 -1.69 -5.48 -16.09
N TYR A 596 -2.93 -4.98 -16.12
CA TYR A 596 -3.63 -4.61 -17.35
C TYR A 596 -3.89 -3.10 -17.47
N VAL A 597 -3.72 -2.39 -16.38
CA VAL A 597 -3.97 -0.95 -16.28
C VAL A 597 -2.68 -0.25 -15.90
N HIS A 598 -2.21 0.66 -16.73
CA HIS A 598 -0.94 1.36 -16.58
C HIS A 598 -1.16 2.84 -16.34
N ARG A 599 -0.28 3.44 -15.56
CA ARG A 599 -0.18 4.89 -15.44
C ARG A 599 1.08 5.36 -16.17
N LEU A 600 0.89 6.24 -17.12
CA LEU A 600 1.98 6.86 -17.88
C LEU A 600 2.36 8.16 -17.19
N PRO A 601 3.54 8.24 -16.56
CA PRO A 601 3.97 9.44 -15.85
C PRO A 601 4.30 10.55 -16.83
N PHE A 602 3.70 11.72 -16.60
CA PHE A 602 3.98 12.92 -17.38
C PHE A 602 5.34 13.54 -17.05
N ALA A 603 5.79 13.38 -15.80
CA ALA A 603 7.06 13.88 -15.29
C ALA A 603 7.70 12.90 -14.31
N ARG A 604 8.91 13.22 -13.82
CA ARG A 604 9.58 12.44 -12.75
C ARG A 604 8.86 12.50 -11.40
N VAL A 605 8.04 13.51 -11.21
CA VAL A 605 7.17 13.67 -10.03
C VAL A 605 5.80 13.09 -10.37
N ASN A 606 5.17 12.37 -9.44
CA ASN A 606 3.79 11.92 -9.60
C ASN A 606 2.88 13.14 -9.74
N LEU A 607 2.51 13.46 -10.98
CA LEU A 607 1.61 14.55 -11.24
C LEU A 607 0.19 14.01 -11.40
N PRO A 608 -0.82 14.73 -10.94
CA PRO A 608 -2.20 14.35 -11.16
C PRO A 608 -2.62 14.41 -12.64
N THR A 609 -1.75 14.87 -13.52
CA THR A 609 -1.89 14.86 -14.98
C THR A 609 -1.45 13.53 -15.62
N ASP A 610 -0.89 12.60 -14.85
CA ASP A 610 -0.52 11.27 -15.34
C ASP A 610 -1.74 10.55 -15.92
N ILE A 611 -1.52 9.83 -17.03
CA ILE A 611 -2.58 9.23 -17.82
C ILE A 611 -2.76 7.77 -17.42
N TRP A 612 -4.00 7.35 -17.19
CA TRP A 612 -4.35 5.95 -17.00
C TRP A 612 -4.81 5.34 -18.30
N VAL A 613 -4.17 4.25 -18.72
CA VAL A 613 -4.44 3.56 -19.99
C VAL A 613 -4.56 2.05 -19.79
N PRO A 614 -5.40 1.37 -20.57
CA PRO A 614 -5.45 -0.10 -20.60
C PRO A 614 -4.31 -0.67 -21.44
N VAL A 615 -4.12 -1.97 -21.36
CA VAL A 615 -3.43 -2.75 -22.40
C VAL A 615 -4.21 -2.64 -23.71
N THR A 616 -3.48 -2.66 -24.83
CA THR A 616 -4.05 -2.58 -26.17
C THR A 616 -3.47 -3.69 -27.04
N ASP A 617 -3.84 -3.73 -28.33
CA ASP A 617 -3.24 -4.68 -29.27
C ASP A 617 -1.72 -4.53 -29.43
N ARG A 618 -1.17 -3.36 -29.12
CA ARG A 618 0.27 -3.03 -29.19
C ARG A 618 0.99 -3.09 -27.85
N ILE A 619 0.27 -2.91 -26.76
CA ILE A 619 0.82 -2.88 -25.40
C ILE A 619 0.29 -4.10 -24.65
N PRO A 620 1.09 -5.16 -24.53
CA PRO A 620 0.69 -6.36 -23.81
C PRO A 620 0.67 -6.13 -22.29
N PRO A 621 -0.01 -7.00 -21.52
CA PRO A 621 0.00 -6.97 -20.07
C PRO A 621 1.43 -7.02 -19.52
N GLN A 622 1.71 -6.19 -18.51
CA GLN A 622 2.93 -6.32 -17.73
C GLN A 622 2.81 -7.54 -16.82
N GLU A 623 3.87 -8.33 -16.75
CA GLU A 623 3.94 -9.51 -15.89
C GLU A 623 5.14 -9.42 -14.95
N SER A 624 5.00 -10.01 -13.76
CA SER A 624 6.12 -10.21 -12.84
C SER A 624 6.13 -11.62 -12.29
N ASP A 625 7.33 -12.20 -12.19
CA ASP A 625 7.61 -13.39 -11.39
C ASP A 625 8.49 -12.98 -10.21
N GLN A 626 8.06 -13.25 -8.99
CA GLN A 626 8.80 -12.90 -7.79
C GLN A 626 9.06 -14.12 -6.92
N TRP A 627 10.31 -14.29 -6.50
CA TRP A 627 10.78 -15.27 -5.53
C TRP A 627 11.27 -14.54 -4.29
N SER A 628 10.94 -15.04 -3.13
CA SER A 628 11.37 -14.44 -1.86
C SER A 628 11.59 -15.52 -0.82
N THR A 629 12.56 -15.32 0.06
CA THR A 629 12.76 -16.14 1.25
C THR A 629 13.17 -15.27 2.42
N GLY A 630 12.85 -15.71 3.63
CA GLY A 630 13.15 -14.95 4.84
C GLY A 630 13.30 -15.81 6.07
N VAL A 631 14.07 -15.29 7.01
CA VAL A 631 14.35 -15.85 8.34
C VAL A 631 13.81 -14.89 9.38
N TYR A 632 13.12 -15.43 10.38
CA TYR A 632 12.49 -14.66 11.46
C TYR A 632 12.90 -15.23 12.81
N TYR A 633 13.23 -14.36 13.75
CA TYR A 633 13.63 -14.72 15.09
C TYR A 633 12.86 -13.92 16.14
N THR A 634 12.25 -14.64 17.10
CA THR A 634 11.46 -14.06 18.21
C THR A 634 11.88 -14.59 19.59
N GLY A 635 13.09 -15.13 19.71
CA GLY A 635 13.59 -15.72 20.96
C GLY A 635 13.91 -14.71 22.04
N ILE A 636 14.00 -13.41 21.74
CA ILE A 636 14.22 -12.36 22.73
C ILE A 636 12.85 -11.73 23.07
N PRO A 637 12.39 -11.80 24.33
CA PRO A 637 11.11 -11.20 24.71
C PRO A 637 11.03 -9.70 24.34
N GLY A 638 9.96 -9.31 23.65
CA GLY A 638 9.74 -7.93 23.21
C GLY A 638 10.60 -7.49 22.02
N TRP A 639 11.29 -8.41 21.34
CA TRP A 639 12.02 -8.14 20.12
C TRP A 639 11.60 -9.11 18.99
N SER A 640 11.60 -8.59 17.79
CA SER A 640 11.39 -9.35 16.54
C SER A 640 12.48 -8.96 15.56
N LEU A 641 13.14 -9.95 14.97
CA LEU A 641 14.17 -9.76 13.97
C LEU A 641 13.78 -10.52 12.70
N SER A 642 13.93 -9.90 11.55
CA SER A 642 13.74 -10.57 10.27
C SER A 642 14.80 -10.16 9.25
N ALA A 643 15.13 -11.10 8.38
CA ALA A 643 15.93 -10.88 7.20
C ALA A 643 15.26 -11.56 6.00
N GLU A 644 15.01 -10.80 4.94
CA GLU A 644 14.37 -11.28 3.72
C GLU A 644 15.27 -11.01 2.52
N VAL A 645 15.28 -11.91 1.53
CA VAL A 645 15.87 -11.68 0.22
C VAL A 645 14.82 -11.92 -0.85
N TYR A 646 14.90 -11.15 -1.94
CA TYR A 646 13.97 -11.28 -3.05
C TYR A 646 14.65 -11.11 -4.41
N TYR A 647 14.06 -11.72 -5.41
CA TYR A 647 14.34 -11.52 -6.82
C TYR A 647 13.02 -11.39 -7.58
N LYS A 648 12.90 -10.37 -8.42
CA LYS A 648 11.73 -10.08 -9.26
C LYS A 648 12.18 -9.97 -10.72
N ASP A 649 11.54 -10.71 -11.59
CA ASP A 649 11.66 -10.60 -13.05
C ASP A 649 10.40 -9.91 -13.59
N LEU A 650 10.59 -8.91 -14.46
CA LEU A 650 9.52 -8.07 -15.01
C LEU A 650 9.54 -8.18 -16.52
N ARG A 651 8.37 -8.38 -17.11
CA ARG A 651 8.17 -8.44 -18.56
C ARG A 651 7.15 -7.39 -18.98
N ASN A 652 7.32 -6.89 -20.22
CA ASN A 652 6.43 -5.91 -20.83
C ASN A 652 6.29 -4.62 -19.99
N ILE A 653 7.37 -4.22 -19.32
CA ILE A 653 7.41 -2.91 -18.66
C ILE A 653 7.32 -1.80 -19.70
N LEU A 654 6.72 -0.67 -19.32
CA LEU A 654 6.55 0.48 -20.20
C LEU A 654 7.59 1.57 -19.92
N GLU A 655 8.19 2.10 -20.97
CA GLU A 655 9.11 3.25 -20.93
C GLU A 655 8.83 4.20 -22.08
N PHE A 656 8.94 5.50 -21.83
CA PHE A 656 8.87 6.48 -22.93
C PHE A 656 10.11 6.41 -23.81
N ARG A 657 9.95 6.33 -25.13
CA ARG A 657 11.06 6.25 -26.12
C ARG A 657 11.99 7.45 -26.06
N ASN A 658 11.45 8.64 -26.06
CA ASN A 658 12.19 9.90 -25.92
C ASN A 658 11.46 10.81 -24.94
N ASN A 659 12.07 11.82 -24.38
CA ASN A 659 11.46 12.82 -23.49
C ASN A 659 10.31 13.63 -24.15
N ARG A 660 9.55 13.03 -25.05
CA ARG A 660 8.45 13.69 -25.74
C ARG A 660 7.24 13.74 -24.82
N LEU A 661 6.69 14.93 -24.67
CA LEU A 661 5.45 15.19 -23.97
C LEU A 661 4.27 14.58 -24.75
N VAL A 662 3.35 13.95 -24.07
CA VAL A 662 2.22 13.17 -24.60
C VAL A 662 1.12 14.03 -25.27
N PHE A 663 1.28 15.35 -25.36
CA PHE A 663 0.21 16.27 -25.83
C PHE A 663 -0.11 16.26 -27.33
N SER A 664 0.35 15.31 -28.10
CA SER A 664 0.16 15.34 -29.56
C SER A 664 -0.97 14.43 -30.09
N GLY A 665 -2.15 14.42 -29.44
CA GLY A 665 -3.37 13.78 -29.98
C GLY A 665 -3.57 12.31 -29.57
N ALA A 666 -4.83 11.87 -29.59
CA ALA A 666 -5.33 10.62 -29.03
C ALA A 666 -4.67 9.33 -29.55
N ASP A 667 -4.28 9.29 -30.81
CA ASP A 667 -3.71 8.08 -31.44
C ASP A 667 -2.18 7.97 -31.29
N GLN A 668 -1.53 8.86 -30.55
CA GLN A 668 -0.07 8.97 -30.56
C GLN A 668 0.63 8.49 -29.28
N TRP A 669 -0.06 8.37 -28.15
CA TRP A 669 0.58 7.95 -26.91
C TRP A 669 1.23 6.56 -27.00
N GLU A 670 0.60 5.59 -27.68
CA GLU A 670 1.16 4.26 -27.88
C GLU A 670 2.49 4.27 -28.66
N LYS A 671 2.65 5.20 -29.61
CA LYS A 671 3.87 5.32 -30.42
C LYS A 671 5.04 5.90 -29.63
N THR A 672 4.75 6.60 -28.52
CA THR A 672 5.77 7.20 -27.65
C THR A 672 6.33 6.21 -26.64
N ILE A 673 5.72 5.03 -26.52
CA ILE A 673 6.06 4.02 -25.53
C ILE A 673 6.84 2.87 -26.16
N ALA A 674 7.82 2.36 -25.44
CA ALA A 674 8.52 1.12 -25.70
C ALA A 674 8.21 0.11 -24.61
N THR A 675 8.08 -1.16 -24.99
CA THR A 675 7.97 -2.28 -24.05
C THR A 675 9.33 -2.91 -23.80
N GLY A 676 9.57 -3.32 -22.56
CA GLY A 676 10.85 -3.87 -22.17
C GLY A 676 10.77 -4.94 -21.09
N ILE A 677 11.91 -5.26 -20.55
CA ILE A 677 12.09 -6.18 -19.44
C ILE A 677 12.78 -5.47 -18.28
N GLY A 678 12.52 -5.94 -17.07
CA GLY A 678 13.13 -5.40 -15.86
C GLY A 678 13.54 -6.51 -14.91
N ARG A 679 14.43 -6.19 -13.99
CA ARG A 679 14.78 -7.05 -12.85
C ARG A 679 15.00 -6.21 -11.61
N ALA A 680 14.55 -6.72 -10.47
CA ALA A 680 14.79 -6.10 -9.19
C ALA A 680 15.15 -7.17 -8.16
N TYR A 681 16.16 -6.91 -7.33
CA TYR A 681 16.60 -7.83 -6.29
C TYR A 681 17.18 -7.08 -5.11
N GLY A 682 17.12 -7.71 -3.94
CA GLY A 682 17.61 -7.08 -2.74
C GLY A 682 17.50 -7.94 -1.50
N ALA A 683 18.06 -7.39 -0.42
CA ALA A 683 18.00 -7.92 0.92
C ALA A 683 17.43 -6.85 1.88
N GLU A 684 16.59 -7.28 2.79
CA GLU A 684 15.85 -6.44 3.71
C GLU A 684 16.02 -6.96 5.13
N TRP A 685 16.27 -6.06 6.07
CA TRP A 685 16.37 -6.38 7.49
C TRP A 685 15.42 -5.51 8.28
N LEU A 686 14.76 -6.10 9.25
CA LEU A 686 13.92 -5.41 10.21
C LEU A 686 14.25 -5.90 11.62
N VAL A 687 14.63 -4.96 12.48
CA VAL A 687 14.80 -5.19 13.91
C VAL A 687 13.75 -4.35 14.62
N GLU A 688 12.88 -4.99 15.34
CA GLU A 688 11.74 -4.35 15.97
C GLU A 688 11.74 -4.60 17.46
N LYS A 689 11.51 -3.55 18.23
CA LYS A 689 11.29 -3.58 19.67
C LYS A 689 9.84 -3.24 19.98
N THR A 690 9.12 -4.18 20.53
CA THR A 690 7.66 -4.14 20.66
C THR A 690 7.17 -3.96 22.09
N ALA A 691 8.08 -4.01 23.09
CA ALA A 691 7.74 -3.95 24.52
C ALA A 691 8.59 -2.93 25.28
N GLY A 692 8.03 -2.41 26.39
CA GLY A 692 8.64 -1.42 27.27
C GLY A 692 8.29 0.03 26.89
N ASN A 693 8.88 0.98 27.61
CA ASN A 693 8.60 2.41 27.41
C ASN A 693 9.16 2.94 26.08
N LEU A 694 10.20 2.30 25.55
CA LEU A 694 10.76 2.58 24.24
C LEU A 694 10.33 1.45 23.28
N THR A 695 9.61 1.79 22.24
CA THR A 695 9.21 0.88 21.15
C THR A 695 9.63 1.48 19.81
N GLY A 696 9.69 0.66 18.75
CA GLY A 696 10.09 1.15 17.44
C GLY A 696 10.83 0.10 16.64
N TRP A 697 11.44 0.52 15.53
CA TRP A 697 12.19 -0.39 14.65
C TRP A 697 13.34 0.30 13.93
N LEU A 698 14.28 -0.52 13.52
CA LEU A 698 15.32 -0.23 12.54
C LEU A 698 15.06 -1.07 11.31
N SER A 699 14.89 -0.45 10.15
CA SER A 699 14.80 -1.13 8.86
C SER A 699 16.00 -0.76 7.98
N TYR A 700 16.55 -1.77 7.28
CA TYR A 700 17.58 -1.57 6.28
C TYR A 700 17.22 -2.33 5.01
N THR A 701 17.43 -1.70 3.86
CA THR A 701 17.23 -2.27 2.54
C THR A 701 18.45 -2.05 1.68
N LEU A 702 18.97 -3.13 1.12
CA LEU A 702 19.96 -3.14 0.05
C LEU A 702 19.28 -3.65 -1.22
N SER A 703 19.18 -2.83 -2.26
CA SER A 703 18.41 -3.20 -3.46
C SER A 703 19.06 -2.73 -4.76
N ARG A 704 18.68 -3.36 -5.86
CA ARG A 704 19.00 -2.97 -7.23
C ARG A 704 17.79 -3.19 -8.12
N SER A 705 17.51 -2.21 -8.98
CA SER A 705 16.46 -2.29 -10.00
C SER A 705 16.99 -1.79 -11.34
N GLU A 706 16.82 -2.58 -12.38
CA GLU A 706 17.32 -2.33 -13.72
C GLU A 706 16.26 -2.62 -14.76
N ARG A 707 16.30 -1.89 -15.88
CA ARG A 707 15.42 -2.05 -17.03
C ARG A 707 16.21 -2.21 -18.31
N ARG A 708 15.62 -2.82 -19.31
CA ARG A 708 16.19 -3.00 -20.66
C ARG A 708 15.08 -2.95 -21.70
N ILE A 709 15.31 -2.19 -22.77
CA ILE A 709 14.39 -2.10 -23.91
C ILE A 709 15.06 -2.80 -25.10
N PRO A 710 14.67 -4.06 -25.40
CA PRO A 710 15.40 -4.89 -26.36
C PRO A 710 15.35 -4.42 -27.81
N ASP A 711 14.36 -3.59 -28.19
CA ASP A 711 14.22 -3.04 -29.55
C ASP A 711 15.31 -2.02 -29.92
N GLY A 712 16.19 -1.68 -28.97
CA GLY A 712 17.29 -0.76 -29.18
C GLY A 712 16.91 0.72 -29.08
N SER A 713 15.63 1.07 -28.93
CA SER A 713 15.17 2.47 -28.90
C SER A 713 15.63 3.25 -27.67
N ILE A 714 16.07 2.55 -26.62
CA ILE A 714 16.62 3.13 -25.41
C ILE A 714 17.93 2.42 -25.08
N ASN A 715 19.02 3.18 -24.91
CA ASN A 715 20.36 2.71 -24.53
C ASN A 715 20.90 1.58 -25.43
N ASP A 716 20.58 1.55 -26.72
CA ASP A 716 20.96 0.52 -27.68
C ASP A 716 20.62 -0.91 -27.20
N GLY A 717 19.50 -1.05 -26.48
CA GLY A 717 19.08 -2.35 -25.94
C GLY A 717 19.92 -2.85 -24.75
N ARG A 718 20.76 -2.03 -24.14
CA ARG A 718 21.56 -2.39 -22.95
C ARG A 718 20.77 -2.15 -21.66
N TRP A 719 21.14 -2.84 -20.59
CA TRP A 719 20.59 -2.62 -19.25
C TRP A 719 20.94 -1.23 -18.72
N PHE A 720 19.97 -0.58 -18.09
CA PHE A 720 20.15 0.70 -17.39
C PHE A 720 19.43 0.69 -16.04
N PRO A 721 19.90 1.48 -15.06
CA PRO A 721 19.23 1.58 -13.76
C PRO A 721 17.82 2.14 -13.90
N TYR A 722 16.88 1.63 -13.11
CA TYR A 722 15.56 2.24 -12.98
C TYR A 722 15.67 3.61 -12.30
N VAL A 723 14.73 4.51 -12.58
CA VAL A 723 14.74 5.88 -12.03
C VAL A 723 14.82 5.90 -10.50
N ASN A 724 14.16 4.96 -9.82
CA ASN A 724 14.18 4.80 -8.36
C ASN A 724 15.11 3.68 -7.88
N ASP A 725 16.21 3.40 -8.59
CA ASP A 725 17.27 2.49 -8.13
C ASP A 725 18.06 3.14 -7.00
N ARG A 726 17.55 3.07 -5.78
CA ARG A 726 18.24 3.48 -4.56
C ARG A 726 18.89 2.28 -3.92
N ARG A 727 20.22 2.31 -3.85
CA ARG A 727 21.02 1.17 -3.38
C ARG A 727 20.83 0.88 -1.91
N HIS A 728 20.86 1.89 -1.07
CA HIS A 728 20.78 1.79 0.37
C HIS A 728 19.63 2.63 0.90
N LYS A 729 18.85 2.05 1.78
CA LYS A 729 17.86 2.78 2.57
C LYS A 729 17.89 2.30 4.00
N ILE A 730 17.93 3.25 4.94
CA ILE A 730 17.83 3.00 6.38
C ILE A 730 16.68 3.84 6.92
N SER A 731 15.83 3.25 7.75
CA SER A 731 14.81 3.99 8.49
C SER A 731 14.82 3.54 9.94
N VAL A 732 14.83 4.50 10.86
CA VAL A 732 14.73 4.27 12.29
C VAL A 732 13.49 5.00 12.78
N TYR A 733 12.61 4.31 13.44
CA TYR A 733 11.47 4.87 14.16
C TYR A 733 11.59 4.52 15.64
N GLY A 734 11.42 5.48 16.52
CA GLY A 734 11.38 5.28 17.95
C GLY A 734 10.24 6.08 18.58
N ASP A 735 9.53 5.46 19.51
CA ASP A 735 8.48 6.04 20.33
C ASP A 735 8.80 5.77 21.81
N TYR A 736 9.01 6.82 22.61
CA TYR A 736 9.34 6.75 24.01
C TYR A 736 8.24 7.35 24.86
N SER A 737 7.54 6.51 25.60
CA SER A 737 6.52 6.93 26.56
C SER A 737 7.20 7.29 27.89
N LEU A 738 7.37 8.58 28.16
CA LEU A 738 7.93 9.07 29.42
C LEU A 738 6.98 8.77 30.60
N ASN A 739 5.68 8.99 30.37
CA ASN A 739 4.58 8.70 31.29
C ASN A 739 3.25 8.69 30.52
N ASP A 740 2.12 8.51 31.20
CA ASP A 740 0.77 8.50 30.61
C ASP A 740 0.37 9.83 29.90
N ARG A 741 1.13 10.90 30.08
CA ARG A 741 0.82 12.23 29.56
C ARG A 741 1.76 12.71 28.47
N ILE A 742 2.98 12.17 28.41
CA ILE A 742 4.02 12.67 27.50
C ILE A 742 4.67 11.50 26.80
N ASP A 743 4.66 11.51 25.50
CA ASP A 743 5.39 10.61 24.62
C ASP A 743 6.21 11.38 23.58
N PHE A 744 7.41 10.88 23.31
CA PHE A 744 8.34 11.40 22.31
C PHE A 744 8.40 10.42 21.15
N SER A 745 8.34 10.91 19.94
CA SER A 745 8.54 10.09 18.75
C SER A 745 9.61 10.70 17.86
N ALA A 746 10.45 9.86 17.29
CA ALA A 746 11.50 10.27 16.38
C ALA A 746 11.57 9.34 15.16
N THR A 747 11.87 9.91 14.01
CA THR A 747 12.10 9.17 12.76
C THR A 747 13.35 9.67 12.10
N TRP A 748 14.33 8.79 11.88
CA TRP A 748 15.48 9.11 11.05
C TRP A 748 15.48 8.25 9.79
N GLN A 749 15.73 8.89 8.66
CA GLN A 749 15.77 8.22 7.37
C GLN A 749 17.03 8.61 6.62
N PHE A 750 17.61 7.63 5.93
CA PHE A 750 18.68 7.80 4.97
C PHE A 750 18.34 7.00 3.72
N ALA A 751 18.53 7.58 2.54
CA ALA A 751 18.48 6.87 1.27
C ALA A 751 19.59 7.35 0.34
N SER A 752 20.28 6.42 -0.31
CA SER A 752 21.15 6.75 -1.43
C SER A 752 20.34 7.39 -2.55
N GLY A 753 20.99 8.21 -3.37
CA GLY A 753 20.32 8.94 -4.43
C GLY A 753 19.64 8.02 -5.44
N ASP A 754 18.53 8.47 -5.98
CA ASP A 754 17.86 7.90 -7.15
C ASP A 754 18.63 8.19 -8.44
N ARG A 755 18.09 7.81 -9.57
CA ARG A 755 18.75 7.98 -10.86
C ARG A 755 18.09 9.09 -11.66
N MET A 756 18.90 9.79 -12.45
CA MET A 756 18.48 10.88 -13.31
C MET A 756 19.16 10.78 -14.66
N THR A 757 18.43 11.16 -15.71
CA THR A 757 19.01 11.38 -17.03
C THR A 757 19.58 12.79 -17.08
N LEU A 758 20.89 12.92 -17.25
CA LEU A 758 21.57 14.19 -17.38
C LEU A 758 22.24 14.27 -18.75
N PRO A 759 21.96 15.31 -19.54
CA PRO A 759 22.75 15.62 -20.73
C PRO A 759 24.21 15.90 -20.36
N THR A 760 25.14 15.46 -21.16
CA THR A 760 26.57 15.61 -20.84
C THR A 760 27.29 16.61 -21.76
N ARG A 761 26.73 16.91 -22.92
CA ARG A 761 27.28 17.84 -23.90
C ARG A 761 26.23 18.24 -24.92
N HIS A 762 26.53 19.24 -25.71
CA HIS A 762 25.79 19.63 -26.90
C HIS A 762 26.22 18.81 -28.10
N SER A 763 25.25 18.48 -28.95
CA SER A 763 25.47 17.96 -30.29
C SER A 763 24.77 18.89 -31.28
N PHE A 764 25.32 19.07 -32.44
CA PHE A 764 24.74 19.90 -33.49
C PHE A 764 24.37 19.02 -34.66
N THR A 765 23.15 19.18 -35.15
CA THR A 765 22.61 18.47 -36.32
C THR A 765 22.21 19.50 -37.37
N MET A 766 22.44 19.18 -38.65
CA MET A 766 21.95 20.01 -39.74
C MET A 766 20.50 19.66 -39.99
N GLY A 767 19.57 20.57 -39.70
CA GLY A 767 18.15 20.48 -40.02
C GLY A 767 17.83 21.27 -41.28
N GLU A 768 16.53 21.23 -41.70
CA GLU A 768 16.07 22.01 -42.88
C GLU A 768 16.24 23.52 -42.67
N ASP A 769 16.15 24.00 -41.41
CA ASP A 769 16.33 25.41 -41.02
C ASP A 769 17.75 25.76 -40.60
N GLY A 770 18.76 24.93 -40.91
CA GLY A 770 20.16 25.14 -40.57
C GLY A 770 20.65 24.29 -39.40
N LEU A 771 21.72 24.78 -38.74
CA LEU A 771 22.35 24.08 -37.61
C LEU A 771 21.44 24.12 -36.38
N GLN A 772 20.94 22.93 -35.98
CA GLN A 772 20.10 22.77 -34.78
C GLN A 772 20.95 22.19 -33.64
N GLU A 773 20.94 22.86 -32.53
CA GLU A 773 21.59 22.41 -31.30
C GLU A 773 20.68 21.37 -30.58
N GLN A 774 21.27 20.24 -30.20
CA GLN A 774 20.61 19.19 -29.43
C GLN A 774 21.44 18.77 -28.23
N LEU A 775 20.81 18.48 -27.13
CA LEU A 775 21.46 17.98 -25.93
C LEU A 775 21.80 16.49 -26.12
N TYR A 776 23.09 16.14 -26.00
CA TYR A 776 23.55 14.76 -26.06
C TYR A 776 23.37 14.04 -24.73
N ILE A 777 22.56 13.01 -24.71
CA ILE A 777 22.30 12.12 -23.59
C ILE A 777 22.94 10.77 -23.87
N PRO A 778 24.06 10.41 -23.19
CA PRO A 778 24.81 9.18 -23.48
C PRO A 778 24.04 7.91 -23.11
N SER A 779 23.22 7.97 -22.05
CA SER A 779 22.35 6.87 -21.66
C SER A 779 21.25 7.39 -20.70
N ARG A 780 20.13 6.66 -20.64
CA ARG A 780 19.06 6.95 -19.69
C ARG A 780 19.51 6.66 -18.26
N ASN A 781 19.09 7.51 -17.30
CA ASN A 781 19.38 7.37 -15.87
C ASN A 781 20.88 7.24 -15.57
N ASN A 782 21.70 7.98 -16.31
CA ASN A 782 23.17 7.95 -16.29
C ASN A 782 23.81 8.62 -15.08
N TRP A 783 23.04 9.39 -14.33
CA TRP A 783 23.56 10.15 -13.18
C TRP A 783 22.86 9.77 -11.88
N THR A 784 23.61 9.79 -10.76
CA THR A 784 23.08 9.50 -9.43
C THR A 784 22.84 10.82 -8.68
N VAL A 785 21.60 11.05 -8.26
CA VAL A 785 21.23 12.20 -7.42
C VAL A 785 21.94 12.09 -6.06
N PRO A 786 22.32 13.19 -5.40
CA PRO A 786 22.88 13.12 -4.05
C PRO A 786 21.95 12.40 -3.06
N PRO A 787 22.51 11.74 -2.02
CA PRO A 787 21.71 11.03 -1.03
C PRO A 787 20.82 11.98 -0.24
N THR A 788 19.74 11.41 0.31
CA THR A 788 18.80 12.11 1.19
C THR A 788 18.92 11.59 2.62
N HIS A 789 18.84 12.47 3.60
CA HIS A 789 18.73 12.07 5.00
C HIS A 789 17.95 13.11 5.81
N ARG A 790 17.25 12.67 6.87
CA ARG A 790 16.38 13.54 7.64
C ARG A 790 16.12 12.96 9.03
N LEU A 791 16.03 13.83 10.02
CA LEU A 791 15.51 13.52 11.34
C LEU A 791 14.26 14.34 11.60
N ASP A 792 13.18 13.69 11.93
CA ASP A 792 11.91 14.29 12.34
C ASP A 792 11.64 13.90 13.79
N VAL A 793 11.18 14.83 14.62
CA VAL A 793 10.84 14.59 16.02
C VAL A 793 9.49 15.17 16.35
N SER A 794 8.79 14.56 17.29
CA SER A 794 7.53 15.10 17.83
C SER A 794 7.34 14.72 19.28
N VAL A 795 6.56 15.53 19.99
CA VAL A 795 6.16 15.32 21.37
C VAL A 795 4.66 15.45 21.46
N ASN A 796 4.01 14.48 22.10
CA ASN A 796 2.59 14.50 22.38
C ASN A 796 2.37 14.79 23.86
N PHE A 797 1.55 15.82 24.15
CA PHE A 797 1.09 16.15 25.48
C PHE A 797 -0.39 15.77 25.61
N ARG A 798 -0.67 14.77 26.43
CA ARG A 798 -2.01 14.19 26.60
C ARG A 798 -2.63 14.61 27.93
N LYS A 799 -3.93 14.89 27.88
CA LYS A 799 -4.73 15.14 29.08
C LYS A 799 -6.07 14.42 28.99
N LYS A 800 -6.23 13.36 29.79
CA LYS A 800 -7.50 12.65 29.92
C LYS A 800 -8.58 13.60 30.48
N LYS A 801 -9.79 13.47 30.00
CA LYS A 801 -10.98 14.21 30.42
C LYS A 801 -12.08 13.22 30.81
N ALA A 802 -13.17 13.67 31.42
CA ALA A 802 -14.32 12.84 31.77
C ALA A 802 -14.88 12.08 30.55
N ARG A 803 -14.86 12.74 29.37
CA ARG A 803 -15.14 12.11 28.07
C ARG A 803 -13.98 12.41 27.15
N GLY A 804 -13.28 11.33 26.70
CA GLY A 804 -12.17 11.40 25.76
C GLY A 804 -10.88 12.05 26.31
N GLU A 805 -10.07 12.61 25.44
CA GLU A 805 -8.79 13.24 25.76
C GLU A 805 -8.49 14.48 24.93
N ARG A 806 -7.53 15.27 25.38
CA ARG A 806 -6.91 16.34 24.61
C ARG A 806 -5.46 15.99 24.36
N VAL A 807 -5.02 16.15 23.12
CA VAL A 807 -3.64 15.90 22.71
C VAL A 807 -3.12 17.15 21.99
N TRP A 808 -2.02 17.70 22.49
CA TRP A 808 -1.20 18.64 21.74
C TRP A 808 -0.03 17.86 21.17
N ASN A 809 0.15 17.91 19.87
CA ASN A 809 1.35 17.42 19.20
C ASN A 809 2.18 18.63 18.77
N VAL A 810 3.47 18.62 19.14
CA VAL A 810 4.45 19.62 18.70
C VAL A 810 5.58 18.85 18.04
N GLY A 811 5.90 19.19 16.82
CA GLY A 811 6.89 18.48 16.03
C GLY A 811 7.82 19.41 15.26
N VAL A 812 8.93 18.85 14.83
CA VAL A 812 9.89 19.48 13.92
C VAL A 812 10.28 18.47 12.84
N TYR A 813 9.98 18.79 11.62
CA TYR A 813 10.44 18.08 10.43
C TYR A 813 11.82 18.59 10.05
N ASN A 814 12.75 17.68 9.72
CA ASN A 814 14.10 17.98 9.28
C ASN A 814 14.88 18.82 10.31
N VAL A 815 15.01 18.32 11.53
CA VAL A 815 15.57 19.00 12.72
C VAL A 815 16.93 19.67 12.47
N TYR A 816 17.79 19.04 11.68
CA TYR A 816 19.14 19.54 11.40
C TYR A 816 19.27 20.23 10.03
N ALA A 817 18.14 20.65 9.41
CA ALA A 817 18.11 21.42 8.16
C ALA A 817 18.88 20.76 7.00
N ALA A 818 18.78 19.43 6.86
CA ALA A 818 19.40 18.75 5.73
C ALA A 818 18.88 19.31 4.41
N ARG A 819 19.78 19.75 3.54
CA ARG A 819 19.43 20.23 2.20
C ARG A 819 19.30 19.04 1.26
N ASN A 820 18.13 18.38 1.28
CA ASN A 820 17.86 17.24 0.40
C ASN A 820 17.57 17.69 -1.04
N PRO A 821 17.87 16.85 -2.06
CA PRO A 821 17.60 17.17 -3.46
C PRO A 821 16.11 16.91 -3.77
N ASP A 822 15.23 17.83 -3.39
CA ASP A 822 13.80 17.70 -3.66
C ASP A 822 13.52 17.84 -5.16
N PHE A 823 14.21 18.79 -5.81
CA PHE A 823 14.22 18.95 -7.26
C PHE A 823 15.65 19.07 -7.77
N MET A 824 15.89 18.49 -8.95
CA MET A 824 17.13 18.62 -9.70
C MET A 824 16.82 19.31 -11.02
N ILE A 825 17.48 20.44 -11.27
CA ILE A 825 17.41 21.19 -12.51
C ILE A 825 18.79 21.12 -13.12
N TYR A 826 18.90 21.06 -14.43
CA TYR A 826 20.18 21.21 -15.11
C TYR A 826 20.17 22.49 -15.95
N ASN A 827 21.27 23.21 -15.93
CA ASN A 827 21.49 24.36 -16.75
C ASN A 827 22.81 24.19 -17.49
N GLU A 828 22.93 24.88 -18.59
CA GLU A 828 24.21 25.11 -19.27
C GLU A 828 24.92 26.30 -18.62
N ASN A 829 26.21 26.20 -18.41
CA ASN A 829 27.02 27.31 -17.92
C ASN A 829 27.29 28.30 -19.05
N ARG A 830 26.52 29.37 -19.07
CA ARG A 830 26.59 30.39 -20.12
C ARG A 830 27.34 31.60 -19.63
N ARG A 831 28.04 32.26 -20.57
CA ARG A 831 28.64 33.57 -20.37
C ARG A 831 27.60 34.63 -20.70
N TRP A 832 27.31 35.45 -19.74
CA TRP A 832 26.47 36.63 -19.91
C TRP A 832 27.38 37.85 -20.13
N THR A 833 27.11 38.60 -21.19
CA THR A 833 27.79 39.87 -21.48
C THR A 833 26.76 40.98 -21.39
N TYR A 834 27.03 41.96 -20.59
CA TYR A 834 26.18 43.14 -20.44
C TYR A 834 26.99 44.41 -20.54
N THR A 835 26.42 45.43 -21.16
CA THR A 835 27.05 46.74 -21.34
C THR A 835 26.55 47.68 -20.26
N LEU A 836 27.50 48.23 -19.49
CA LEU A 836 27.18 49.22 -18.45
C LEU A 836 26.79 50.56 -19.10
N PRO A 837 26.10 51.45 -18.36
CA PRO A 837 25.73 52.78 -18.87
C PRO A 837 26.92 53.66 -19.34
N ASP A 838 28.13 53.37 -18.90
CA ASP A 838 29.39 54.03 -19.32
C ASP A 838 29.96 53.48 -20.62
N GLY A 839 29.26 52.48 -21.23
CA GLY A 839 29.71 51.86 -22.48
C GLY A 839 30.72 50.73 -22.29
N THR A 840 31.13 50.40 -21.06
CA THR A 840 32.01 49.25 -20.77
C THR A 840 31.24 47.98 -20.82
N THR A 841 31.81 46.89 -21.36
CA THR A 841 31.24 45.56 -21.44
C THR A 841 31.84 44.69 -20.35
N GLN A 842 30.98 44.11 -19.52
CA GLN A 842 31.35 43.10 -18.51
C GLN A 842 30.78 41.77 -18.90
N SER A 843 31.51 40.69 -18.57
CA SER A 843 31.02 39.34 -18.78
C SER A 843 31.22 38.52 -17.52
N SER A 844 30.25 37.68 -17.19
CA SER A 844 30.28 36.72 -16.09
C SER A 844 29.76 35.37 -16.54
N LEU A 845 30.24 34.29 -15.94
CA LEU A 845 29.66 32.96 -16.08
C LEU A 845 28.58 32.74 -15.02
N ASP A 846 27.59 31.91 -15.32
CA ASP A 846 26.61 31.47 -14.30
C ASP A 846 27.29 30.82 -13.10
N GLN A 847 28.38 30.07 -13.38
CA GLN A 847 29.23 29.41 -12.37
C GLN A 847 30.68 29.59 -12.79
N GLU A 848 31.48 30.37 -12.08
CA GLU A 848 32.88 30.67 -12.41
C GLU A 848 33.80 29.44 -12.35
N GLU A 849 33.46 28.44 -11.49
CA GLU A 849 34.25 27.21 -11.33
C GLU A 849 34.01 26.17 -12.44
N ILE A 850 32.97 26.35 -13.25
CA ILE A 850 32.57 25.41 -14.30
C ILE A 850 32.93 26.00 -15.67
N PRO A 851 33.58 25.26 -16.57
CA PRO A 851 33.88 25.76 -17.92
C PRO A 851 32.59 26.16 -18.68
N GLU A 852 32.71 27.21 -19.50
CA GLU A 852 31.63 27.66 -20.38
C GLU A 852 31.12 26.52 -21.29
N GLY A 853 29.80 26.47 -21.54
CA GLY A 853 29.18 25.43 -22.36
C GLY A 853 29.00 24.06 -21.63
N ARG A 854 29.48 23.95 -20.39
CA ARG A 854 29.26 22.71 -19.61
C ARG A 854 27.87 22.69 -18.97
N ILE A 855 27.24 21.50 -19.03
CA ILE A 855 25.96 21.25 -18.35
C ILE A 855 26.24 20.86 -16.91
N TYR A 856 25.57 21.51 -15.98
CA TYR A 856 25.65 21.23 -14.55
C TYR A 856 24.28 21.06 -13.93
N ALA A 857 24.23 20.30 -12.83
CA ALA A 857 23.00 20.02 -12.11
C ALA A 857 22.90 20.90 -10.86
N ILE A 858 21.76 21.57 -10.70
CA ILE A 858 21.44 22.40 -9.54
C ILE A 858 20.52 21.63 -8.63
N LYS A 859 20.94 21.47 -7.39
CA LYS A 859 20.11 20.92 -6.32
C LYS A 859 19.20 22.00 -5.73
N ARG A 860 17.91 21.80 -5.76
CA ARG A 860 16.91 22.64 -5.07
C ARG A 860 16.32 21.88 -3.89
N SER A 861 16.43 22.47 -2.71
CA SER A 861 15.85 21.96 -1.47
C SER A 861 14.67 22.84 -1.08
N VAL A 862 13.50 22.26 -0.99
CA VAL A 862 12.23 22.97 -0.64
C VAL A 862 11.97 22.89 0.85
N PHE A 863 12.23 21.70 1.43
CA PHE A 863 11.87 21.42 2.82
C PHE A 863 13.09 21.61 3.74
N SER A 864 13.19 22.80 4.34
CA SER A 864 14.13 23.09 5.41
C SER A 864 13.58 22.62 6.77
N VAL A 865 13.89 23.26 7.85
CA VAL A 865 13.27 23.00 9.17
C VAL A 865 11.83 23.48 9.15
N LEU A 866 10.88 22.55 9.38
CA LEU A 866 9.46 22.88 9.41
C LEU A 866 8.90 22.53 10.79
N PRO A 867 8.61 23.52 11.64
CA PRO A 867 7.89 23.29 12.89
C PRO A 867 6.43 22.93 12.59
N SER A 868 5.83 22.11 13.42
CA SER A 868 4.43 21.75 13.34
C SER A 868 3.76 21.73 14.70
N VAL A 869 2.49 22.07 14.71
CA VAL A 869 1.65 21.96 15.89
C VAL A 869 0.27 21.50 15.48
N SER A 870 -0.30 20.58 16.25
CA SER A 870 -1.71 20.22 16.10
C SER A 870 -2.37 20.01 17.47
N TYR A 871 -3.67 20.23 17.49
CA TYR A 871 -4.50 20.00 18.66
C TYR A 871 -5.63 19.04 18.29
N THR A 872 -5.71 17.94 19.03
CA THR A 872 -6.77 16.94 18.87
C THR A 872 -7.63 16.89 20.14
N ARG A 873 -8.94 16.91 19.96
CA ARG A 873 -9.94 16.67 20.99
C ARG A 873 -10.74 15.43 20.61
N THR A 874 -10.70 14.39 21.44
CA THR A 874 -11.61 13.24 21.35
C THR A 874 -12.75 13.36 22.37
N PHE A 875 -13.90 12.81 22.07
CA PHE A 875 -15.08 12.86 22.96
C PHE A 875 -15.94 11.60 22.84
#